data_d26f3ca29d2024f10bdae3cec1d0296a
#
_entry.id   d26f3ca29d2024f10bdae3cec1d0296a
#
_cell.length_a   1.000
_cell.length_b   1.000
_cell.length_c   1.000
_cell.angle_alpha   90.00
_cell.angle_beta   90.00
_cell.angle_gamma   90.00
#
_symmetry.space_group_name_H-M   'P 1'
#
loop_
_entity.id
_entity.type
_entity.pdbx_description
1 polymer ?
#
loop_
_entity_poly.entity_id
_entity_poly.type
_entity_poly.pdbx_seq_one_letter_code
_entity_poly.pdbx_strand_id
1 'polypeptide(L)'
;MNKKIVTFAISILSTAVLVACGGGKDEKKTYTFHEYLTVSPSNWNELTYQDNNDTEIMSFISGSFFSYNFKFDANGNVLDGEFSVEYDGAKALEDVTADYAGNPKYSVPDGATAGYAYKIVLRDDLKWDDGSPIKAKDFVYTMKEQENPLFKNYRADSFYNSSTVIHNAENYVKQGSSGMFASRSVFAGEYPTDGSIDDKLVFDAYFGDEEAGDECSYIFSWFRGKNGSDYDDYFKKDSATPIGVFAIPILYGASISAADGIAASAALDGKTFAEIKADATLKAYWDAIIGWWQTDPGEELDFFISNFVYPEVAFEDVGIFVGEKDVDLIIVLDKPLYLLKDDGSLSYKAAYNMSSLPVVKESLYEANKVAPQIDGGLWTSKYNSSVETSASWGPYKLTSFQAGKQFILERNPNWYGYNMDAYKGQYQTDRIVCDIIAEYETAFQLFEKGDIDSIGLDASKAMDYKNSERAVFTASDFVGSLQLQSIASALAERSHTEAQPDVNKMILTYPDFRKALSLAIDRADYTNKCTTASLAGFGIFNSMHYYDVENGGVYRNTDYAKQVICDVYGVDVSAFASLDEAYASVTGYNLELAKQLLEKAYQEALTNGDISATDKVVFTVGAAEETIAVNRQFEYLKNAFEELAKGTSLEGRLTLELDCSFGSKWATDFRAGAYDICTGGWTGAAWDPGYFLLAYLSPDYMYSQGWETDKEMLTFNPYGDDNPDHEYTMSLIEWYNCLNGISESEQFPFDWSEGAVENDFRLGIIAQLEKAILTAYYTVPLQYSFSASLLSYKVEYKTKNYNTFMGYGGIRYMTYNYDDAAWEAAKSSFSYKK
;
A
#
# COMPACT_ATOMS: atom_id res chain seq x y z
N MET A 1 43.61 9.29 39.29
CA MET A 1 42.33 9.17 39.94
C MET A 1 41.52 8.11 39.24
N ASN A 2 41.12 7.10 39.96
CA ASN A 2 40.72 5.80 39.51
C ASN A 2 39.35 5.82 38.74
N LYS A 3 39.36 5.29 37.50
CA LYS A 3 38.15 4.83 36.82
C LYS A 3 37.77 3.46 37.35
N LYS A 4 36.62 3.38 38.03
CA LYS A 4 35.99 2.10 38.36
C LYS A 4 35.20 1.62 37.14
N ILE A 5 35.64 0.53 36.55
CA ILE A 5 34.90 -0.27 35.58
C ILE A 5 33.83 -1.02 36.39
N VAL A 6 32.58 -0.73 36.13
CA VAL A 6 31.45 -1.53 36.65
C VAL A 6 31.13 -2.59 35.62
N THR A 7 31.55 -3.79 35.90
CA THR A 7 31.16 -5.00 35.14
C THR A 7 29.76 -5.38 35.57
N PHE A 8 28.77 -5.18 34.69
CA PHE A 8 27.44 -5.75 34.89
C PHE A 8 27.48 -7.23 34.49
N ALA A 9 27.42 -8.08 35.47
CA ALA A 9 27.17 -9.51 35.28
C ALA A 9 25.68 -9.71 35.05
N ILE A 10 25.30 -10.08 33.80
CA ILE A 10 23.96 -10.52 33.49
C ILE A 10 23.76 -11.89 34.15
N SER A 11 23.01 -11.91 35.23
CA SER A 11 22.54 -13.16 35.87
C SER A 11 21.35 -13.68 35.09
N ILE A 12 21.59 -14.64 34.22
CA ILE A 12 20.53 -15.47 33.66
C ILE A 12 20.04 -16.34 34.81
N LEU A 13 18.88 -16.02 35.37
CA LEU A 13 18.18 -16.92 36.29
C LEU A 13 17.48 -17.99 35.47
N SER A 14 18.22 -19.04 35.11
CA SER A 14 17.63 -20.30 34.72
C SER A 14 17.00 -20.91 35.98
N THR A 15 15.67 -20.95 36.06
CA THR A 15 14.95 -21.74 37.05
C THR A 15 15.19 -23.22 36.76
N ALA A 16 16.26 -23.77 37.30
CA ALA A 16 16.43 -25.21 37.35
C ALA A 16 15.40 -25.80 38.28
N VAL A 17 14.36 -26.42 37.76
CA VAL A 17 13.48 -27.31 38.53
C VAL A 17 14.25 -28.59 38.78
N LEU A 18 14.62 -28.82 40.01
CA LEU A 18 15.13 -30.10 40.50
C LEU A 18 14.05 -31.18 40.35
N VAL A 19 14.19 -32.00 39.31
CA VAL A 19 13.38 -33.20 39.16
C VAL A 19 14.02 -34.32 40.02
N ALA A 20 13.35 -34.70 41.10
CA ALA A 20 13.65 -35.91 41.85
C ALA A 20 13.25 -37.14 41.03
N CYS A 21 14.17 -38.10 40.88
CA CYS A 21 13.97 -39.39 40.23
C CYS A 21 12.72 -40.14 40.67
N GLY A 22 11.94 -40.63 39.71
CA GLY A 22 10.94 -41.66 39.98
C GLY A 22 9.93 -41.86 38.82
N GLY A 23 10.16 -42.86 37.95
CA GLY A 23 9.15 -43.51 37.12
C GLY A 23 8.93 -42.86 35.76
N GLY A 24 9.25 -43.57 34.68
CA GLY A 24 9.06 -43.15 33.30
C GLY A 24 7.63 -42.71 33.01
N LYS A 25 7.42 -41.42 32.95
CA LYS A 25 6.36 -40.77 32.19
C LYS A 25 7.05 -40.28 30.95
N ASP A 26 6.49 -40.53 29.76
CA ASP A 26 6.90 -39.86 28.53
C ASP A 26 6.91 -38.37 28.83
N GLU A 27 8.07 -37.73 28.85
CA GLU A 27 8.17 -36.28 28.98
C GLU A 27 7.37 -35.67 27.86
N LYS A 28 6.37 -34.85 28.20
CA LYS A 28 5.55 -34.17 27.21
C LYS A 28 6.47 -33.27 26.39
N LYS A 29 6.62 -33.56 25.09
CA LYS A 29 7.35 -32.70 24.17
C LYS A 29 6.73 -31.33 24.19
N THR A 30 7.56 -30.29 24.22
CA THR A 30 7.16 -28.89 24.12
C THR A 30 7.84 -28.27 22.92
N TYR A 31 7.11 -27.37 22.25
CA TYR A 31 7.53 -26.67 21.04
C TYR A 31 7.37 -25.17 21.23
N THR A 32 8.48 -24.49 21.47
CA THR A 32 8.53 -23.03 21.61
C THR A 32 9.06 -22.41 20.31
N PHE A 33 8.39 -21.38 19.80
CA PHE A 33 8.92 -20.54 18.72
C PHE A 33 9.52 -19.29 19.34
N HIS A 34 10.77 -18.98 18.99
CA HIS A 34 11.49 -17.80 19.44
C HIS A 34 11.67 -16.80 18.30
N GLU A 35 11.16 -15.61 18.51
CA GLU A 35 11.29 -14.49 17.57
C GLU A 35 11.77 -13.23 18.30
N TYR A 36 11.98 -12.15 17.53
CA TYR A 36 12.33 -10.87 18.11
C TYR A 36 11.68 -9.71 17.36
N LEU A 37 11.52 -8.59 18.08
CA LEU A 37 11.17 -7.29 17.52
C LEU A 37 12.24 -6.26 17.92
N THR A 38 12.38 -5.23 17.10
CA THR A 38 13.28 -4.11 17.43
C THR A 38 12.64 -3.11 18.39
N VAL A 39 11.31 -3.01 18.37
CA VAL A 39 10.51 -2.09 19.18
C VAL A 39 9.40 -2.88 19.88
N SER A 40 9.16 -2.59 21.15
CA SER A 40 8.11 -3.22 21.94
C SER A 40 6.72 -2.79 21.48
N PRO A 41 5.75 -3.71 21.34
CA PRO A 41 4.35 -3.34 21.29
C PRO A 41 3.96 -2.44 22.45
N SER A 42 3.02 -1.55 22.25
CA SER A 42 2.56 -0.61 23.26
C SER A 42 1.03 -0.59 23.46
N ASN A 43 0.28 -0.96 22.42
CA ASN A 43 -1.17 -0.88 22.36
C ASN A 43 -1.73 -1.89 21.35
N TRP A 44 -2.05 -3.11 21.77
CA TRP A 44 -2.66 -4.12 20.90
C TRP A 44 -4.20 -4.15 20.98
N ASN A 45 -4.80 -3.00 21.28
CA ASN A 45 -6.24 -2.79 21.18
C ASN A 45 -6.65 -2.60 19.72
N GLU A 46 -7.45 -3.52 19.19
CA GLU A 46 -7.92 -3.51 17.80
C GLU A 46 -8.61 -2.20 17.37
N LEU A 47 -9.18 -1.47 18.34
CA LEU A 47 -9.90 -0.21 18.08
C LEU A 47 -8.98 1.00 17.92
N THR A 48 -7.75 0.95 18.45
CA THR A 48 -6.92 2.15 18.63
C THR A 48 -5.45 1.98 18.27
N TYR A 49 -5.00 0.79 17.88
CA TYR A 49 -3.59 0.56 17.54
C TYR A 49 -3.15 1.43 16.34
N GLN A 50 -1.88 1.85 16.34
CA GLN A 50 -1.30 2.69 15.29
C GLN A 50 -0.03 2.10 14.69
N ASP A 51 0.73 1.31 15.47
CA ASP A 51 2.00 0.74 15.06
C ASP A 51 1.89 -0.71 14.59
N ASN A 52 2.67 -1.08 13.57
CA ASN A 52 2.74 -2.46 13.12
C ASN A 52 3.26 -3.43 14.18
N ASN A 53 4.13 -2.98 15.09
CA ASN A 53 4.61 -3.82 16.20
C ASN A 53 3.48 -4.28 17.13
N ASP A 54 2.41 -3.50 17.24
CA ASP A 54 1.24 -3.85 18.07
C ASP A 54 0.48 -5.03 17.46
N THR A 55 0.52 -5.21 16.14
CA THR A 55 -0.15 -6.31 15.41
C THR A 55 0.45 -7.68 15.70
N GLU A 56 1.68 -7.75 16.17
CA GLU A 56 2.33 -9.03 16.52
C GLU A 56 1.59 -9.77 17.63
N ILE A 57 1.14 -9.05 18.66
CA ILE A 57 0.30 -9.68 19.70
C ILE A 57 -1.11 -9.92 19.16
N MET A 58 -1.69 -8.92 18.47
CA MET A 58 -3.06 -8.99 17.95
C MET A 58 -3.28 -10.20 17.05
N SER A 59 -2.36 -10.50 16.15
CA SER A 59 -2.45 -11.60 15.18
C SER A 59 -2.60 -12.98 15.83
N PHE A 60 -2.15 -13.14 17.06
CA PHE A 60 -2.22 -14.41 17.80
C PHE A 60 -3.40 -14.50 18.77
N ILE A 61 -3.90 -13.36 19.26
CA ILE A 61 -5.00 -13.33 20.24
C ILE A 61 -6.38 -13.15 19.60
N SER A 62 -6.43 -12.75 18.32
CA SER A 62 -7.68 -12.56 17.56
C SER A 62 -8.00 -13.80 16.73
N GLY A 63 -9.29 -14.07 16.54
CA GLY A 63 -9.79 -15.06 15.63
C GLY A 63 -10.30 -14.42 14.33
N SER A 64 -10.82 -15.23 13.43
CA SER A 64 -11.36 -14.79 12.13
C SER A 64 -12.69 -15.46 11.82
N PHE A 65 -13.53 -14.83 10.99
CA PHE A 65 -14.75 -15.46 10.44
C PHE A 65 -14.42 -16.42 9.32
N PHE A 66 -13.47 -16.02 8.47
CA PHE A 66 -13.03 -16.73 7.27
C PHE A 66 -11.52 -16.75 7.26
N SER A 67 -10.94 -17.83 6.74
CA SER A 67 -9.49 -17.98 6.66
C SER A 67 -9.06 -18.54 5.30
N TYR A 68 -7.85 -18.18 4.87
CA TYR A 68 -7.20 -18.84 3.73
C TYR A 68 -6.61 -20.18 4.14
N ASN A 69 -6.66 -21.15 3.25
CA ASN A 69 -6.04 -22.45 3.42
C ASN A 69 -5.24 -22.83 2.18
N PHE A 70 -4.10 -23.47 2.36
CA PHE A 70 -3.37 -24.08 1.25
C PHE A 70 -4.21 -25.17 0.61
N LYS A 71 -4.20 -25.22 -0.72
CA LYS A 71 -4.61 -26.41 -1.45
C LYS A 71 -3.45 -27.40 -1.55
N PHE A 72 -3.77 -28.68 -1.54
CA PHE A 72 -2.78 -29.75 -1.55
C PHE A 72 -3.02 -30.69 -2.71
N ASP A 73 -1.93 -31.21 -3.28
CA ASP A 73 -1.99 -32.31 -4.24
C ASP A 73 -2.34 -33.64 -3.55
N ALA A 74 -2.52 -34.70 -4.33
CA ALA A 74 -2.84 -36.03 -3.80
C ALA A 74 -1.74 -36.61 -2.89
N ASN A 75 -0.54 -36.08 -2.92
CA ASN A 75 0.60 -36.50 -2.07
C ASN A 75 0.74 -35.63 -0.81
N GLY A 76 -0.09 -34.60 -0.64
CA GLY A 76 -0.06 -33.66 0.48
C GLY A 76 0.96 -32.53 0.35
N ASN A 77 1.48 -32.27 -0.85
CA ASN A 77 2.28 -31.09 -1.15
C ASN A 77 1.38 -29.89 -1.39
N VAL A 78 1.83 -28.71 -0.99
CA VAL A 78 1.15 -27.44 -1.28
C VAL A 78 1.17 -27.20 -2.79
N LEU A 79 0.03 -26.85 -3.36
CA LEU A 79 -0.07 -26.36 -4.73
C LEU A 79 0.32 -24.88 -4.77
N ASP A 80 1.32 -24.55 -5.57
CA ASP A 80 1.88 -23.20 -5.63
C ASP A 80 0.86 -22.19 -6.13
N GLY A 81 0.72 -21.08 -5.37
CA GLY A 81 -0.21 -19.99 -5.69
C GLY A 81 -1.68 -20.32 -5.41
N GLU A 82 -2.05 -21.59 -5.24
CA GLU A 82 -3.44 -21.97 -5.02
C GLU A 82 -3.83 -21.91 -3.54
N PHE A 83 -5.08 -21.49 -3.28
CA PHE A 83 -5.67 -21.44 -1.95
C PHE A 83 -7.16 -21.80 -2.00
N SER A 84 -7.74 -22.04 -0.84
CA SER A 84 -9.19 -22.04 -0.61
C SER A 84 -9.53 -21.03 0.48
N VAL A 85 -10.74 -20.53 0.45
CA VAL A 85 -11.31 -19.73 1.55
C VAL A 85 -12.31 -20.60 2.28
N GLU A 86 -12.19 -20.68 3.59
CA GLU A 86 -12.99 -21.57 4.42
C GLU A 86 -13.60 -20.82 5.60
N TYR A 87 -14.70 -21.37 6.11
CA TYR A 87 -15.32 -20.91 7.35
C TYR A 87 -14.44 -21.24 8.53
N ASP A 88 -14.25 -20.25 9.42
CA ASP A 88 -13.46 -20.36 10.64
C ASP A 88 -14.35 -20.08 11.87
N GLY A 89 -14.39 -18.88 12.41
CA GLY A 89 -15.29 -18.47 13.48
C GLY A 89 -16.75 -18.31 13.05
N ALA A 90 -16.99 -18.15 11.75
CA ALA A 90 -18.32 -18.30 11.16
C ALA A 90 -18.55 -19.75 10.70
N LYS A 91 -19.81 -20.15 10.60
CA LYS A 91 -20.25 -21.44 10.01
C LYS A 91 -21.09 -21.27 8.76
N ALA A 92 -21.54 -20.05 8.46
CA ALA A 92 -22.22 -19.70 7.21
C ALA A 92 -22.12 -18.19 6.95
N LEU A 93 -22.19 -17.84 5.67
CA LEU A 93 -22.37 -16.49 5.16
C LEU A 93 -23.55 -16.54 4.18
N GLU A 94 -24.54 -15.71 4.42
CA GLU A 94 -25.72 -15.61 3.56
C GLU A 94 -25.81 -14.18 3.02
N ASP A 95 -25.93 -14.01 1.70
CA ASP A 95 -26.28 -12.74 1.11
C ASP A 95 -27.77 -12.51 1.30
N VAL A 96 -28.13 -11.50 2.05
CA VAL A 96 -29.50 -11.14 2.39
C VAL A 96 -29.89 -9.78 1.80
N THR A 97 -29.18 -9.33 0.78
CA THR A 97 -29.39 -8.03 0.11
C THR A 97 -30.85 -7.81 -0.29
N ALA A 98 -31.51 -8.84 -0.83
CA ALA A 98 -32.90 -8.73 -1.28
C ALA A 98 -33.88 -8.35 -0.16
N ASP A 99 -33.58 -8.67 1.09
CA ASP A 99 -34.41 -8.33 2.26
C ASP A 99 -34.32 -6.84 2.63
N TYR A 100 -33.29 -6.16 2.14
CA TYR A 100 -32.98 -4.76 2.45
C TYR A 100 -33.13 -3.83 1.22
N ALA A 101 -33.29 -4.37 0.03
CA ALA A 101 -33.40 -3.61 -1.22
C ALA A 101 -34.61 -2.67 -1.18
N GLY A 102 -34.39 -1.40 -1.51
CA GLY A 102 -35.44 -0.37 -1.49
C GLY A 102 -36.00 -0.01 -0.10
N ASN A 103 -35.36 -0.53 0.98
CA ASN A 103 -35.76 -0.15 2.33
C ASN A 103 -35.30 1.28 2.62
N PRO A 104 -36.25 2.22 2.98
CA PRO A 104 -35.90 3.63 3.16
C PRO A 104 -34.91 3.89 4.33
N LYS A 105 -34.65 2.89 5.19
CA LYS A 105 -33.70 3.01 6.29
C LYS A 105 -32.25 2.86 5.80
N TYR A 106 -32.04 2.13 4.70
CA TYR A 106 -30.71 1.77 4.22
C TYR A 106 -30.51 2.26 2.79
N SER A 107 -29.26 2.49 2.40
CA SER A 107 -28.89 2.97 1.05
C SER A 107 -28.85 1.84 0.00
N VAL A 108 -29.46 0.69 0.28
CA VAL A 108 -29.50 -0.44 -0.65
C VAL A 108 -30.43 -0.13 -1.82
N PRO A 109 -29.94 -0.11 -3.08
CA PRO A 109 -30.76 0.23 -4.25
C PRO A 109 -31.98 -0.66 -4.39
N ASP A 110 -33.08 -0.06 -4.90
CA ASP A 110 -34.29 -0.83 -5.23
C ASP A 110 -34.00 -1.88 -6.29
N GLY A 111 -34.40 -3.11 -6.02
CA GLY A 111 -34.10 -4.25 -6.90
C GLY A 111 -32.71 -4.85 -6.80
N ALA A 112 -31.84 -4.37 -5.91
CA ALA A 112 -30.54 -5.02 -5.63
C ALA A 112 -30.76 -6.45 -5.10
N THR A 113 -30.01 -7.41 -5.59
CA THR A 113 -30.14 -8.83 -5.26
C THR A 113 -28.92 -9.41 -4.53
N ALA A 114 -27.77 -8.73 -4.54
CA ALA A 114 -26.55 -9.19 -3.92
C ALA A 114 -25.61 -8.03 -3.57
N GLY A 115 -24.67 -8.29 -2.66
CA GLY A 115 -23.51 -7.44 -2.39
C GLY A 115 -23.69 -6.39 -1.29
N TYR A 116 -24.91 -6.08 -0.86
CA TYR A 116 -25.15 -4.98 0.09
C TYR A 116 -25.48 -5.41 1.51
N ALA A 117 -25.98 -6.62 1.72
CA ALA A 117 -26.31 -7.06 3.06
C ALA A 117 -25.95 -8.52 3.27
N TYR A 118 -25.32 -8.80 4.40
CA TYR A 118 -24.84 -10.11 4.74
C TYR A 118 -25.28 -10.55 6.13
N LYS A 119 -25.65 -11.84 6.25
CA LYS A 119 -25.82 -12.52 7.51
C LYS A 119 -24.64 -13.46 7.74
N ILE A 120 -23.79 -13.13 8.71
CA ILE A 120 -22.73 -13.98 9.20
C ILE A 120 -23.27 -14.83 10.34
N VAL A 121 -23.30 -16.14 10.17
CA VAL A 121 -23.75 -17.06 11.21
C VAL A 121 -22.54 -17.55 11.98
N LEU A 122 -22.37 -17.07 13.19
CA LEU A 122 -21.26 -17.43 14.07
C LEU A 122 -21.34 -18.88 14.54
N ARG A 123 -20.20 -19.46 14.89
CA ARG A 123 -20.14 -20.74 15.61
C ARG A 123 -20.74 -20.61 17.01
N ASP A 124 -21.36 -21.68 17.48
CA ASP A 124 -21.98 -21.71 18.82
C ASP A 124 -20.96 -21.86 19.94
N ASP A 125 -19.74 -22.31 19.62
CA ASP A 125 -18.66 -22.65 20.56
C ASP A 125 -17.56 -21.59 20.67
N LEU A 126 -17.77 -20.39 20.10
CA LEU A 126 -16.85 -19.27 20.26
C LEU A 126 -16.74 -18.85 21.73
N LYS A 127 -15.51 -18.69 22.21
CA LYS A 127 -15.21 -18.35 23.62
C LYS A 127 -14.00 -17.44 23.71
N TRP A 128 -14.04 -16.61 24.72
CA TRP A 128 -12.85 -15.95 25.23
C TRP A 128 -11.92 -16.94 25.95
N ASP A 129 -10.70 -16.56 26.20
CA ASP A 129 -9.68 -17.36 26.86
C ASP A 129 -10.00 -17.71 28.33
N ASP A 130 -10.94 -17.02 28.96
CA ASP A 130 -11.48 -17.38 30.25
C ASP A 130 -12.68 -18.36 30.18
N GLY A 131 -13.10 -18.73 28.96
CA GLY A 131 -14.19 -19.65 28.68
C GLY A 131 -15.57 -19.02 28.58
N SER A 132 -15.72 -17.71 28.76
CA SER A 132 -16.98 -17.01 28.53
C SER A 132 -17.35 -17.00 27.05
N PRO A 133 -18.65 -17.14 26.69
CA PRO A 133 -19.07 -17.25 25.29
C PRO A 133 -18.97 -15.91 24.56
N ILE A 134 -18.75 -15.98 23.23
CA ILE A 134 -18.84 -14.85 22.29
C ILE A 134 -20.08 -15.02 21.41
N LYS A 135 -20.83 -13.96 21.20
CA LYS A 135 -22.07 -13.92 20.44
C LYS A 135 -22.11 -12.71 19.48
N ALA A 136 -23.07 -12.66 18.58
CA ALA A 136 -23.22 -11.54 17.64
C ALA A 136 -23.33 -10.18 18.35
N LYS A 137 -23.97 -10.13 19.53
CA LYS A 137 -24.04 -8.90 20.34
C LYS A 137 -22.70 -8.33 20.76
N ASP A 138 -21.65 -9.17 20.91
CA ASP A 138 -20.32 -8.71 21.32
C ASP A 138 -19.65 -7.94 20.17
N PHE A 139 -19.88 -8.34 18.92
CA PHE A 139 -19.43 -7.61 17.72
C PHE A 139 -20.20 -6.30 17.55
N VAL A 140 -21.54 -6.32 17.75
CA VAL A 140 -22.40 -5.12 17.71
C VAL A 140 -21.98 -4.11 18.77
N TYR A 141 -21.73 -4.57 20.00
CA TYR A 141 -21.20 -3.73 21.09
C TYR A 141 -19.86 -3.13 20.71
N THR A 142 -18.97 -3.96 20.19
CA THR A 142 -17.62 -3.51 19.79
C THR A 142 -17.69 -2.46 18.71
N MET A 143 -18.52 -2.65 17.69
CA MET A 143 -18.67 -1.66 16.62
C MET A 143 -19.22 -0.33 17.15
N LYS A 144 -20.15 -0.38 18.10
CA LYS A 144 -20.63 0.83 18.80
C LYS A 144 -19.50 1.57 19.52
N GLU A 145 -18.57 0.86 20.13
CA GLU A 145 -17.42 1.48 20.81
C GLU A 145 -16.33 1.90 19.80
N GLN A 146 -16.14 1.15 18.73
CA GLN A 146 -15.23 1.49 17.64
C GLN A 146 -15.59 2.84 17.02
N GLU A 147 -16.87 3.03 16.73
CA GLU A 147 -17.39 4.20 16.05
C GLU A 147 -17.90 5.28 17.02
N ASN A 148 -17.67 5.13 18.30
CA ASN A 148 -18.19 6.04 19.33
C ASN A 148 -17.59 7.44 19.19
N PRO A 149 -18.39 8.48 18.90
CA PRO A 149 -17.92 9.86 18.68
C PRO A 149 -17.21 10.45 19.91
N LEU A 150 -17.41 9.87 21.11
CA LEU A 150 -16.72 10.32 22.33
C LEU A 150 -15.29 9.80 22.42
N PHE A 151 -14.95 8.73 21.70
CA PHE A 151 -13.58 8.17 21.66
C PHE A 151 -12.79 8.68 20.45
N LYS A 152 -13.43 8.85 19.30
CA LYS A 152 -12.79 9.14 17.99
C LYS A 152 -11.66 8.15 17.73
N ASN A 153 -11.97 6.85 17.81
CA ASN A 153 -11.00 5.80 17.63
C ASN A 153 -10.32 5.87 16.27
N TYR A 154 -9.01 5.72 16.26
CA TYR A 154 -8.16 5.87 15.08
C TYR A 154 -8.54 4.93 13.93
N ARG A 155 -9.05 3.74 14.23
CA ARG A 155 -9.44 2.73 13.23
C ARG A 155 -10.93 2.76 12.82
N ALA A 156 -11.68 3.74 13.29
CA ALA A 156 -13.09 3.87 12.92
C ALA A 156 -13.28 4.07 11.40
N ASP A 157 -12.36 4.75 10.75
CA ASP A 157 -12.35 5.00 9.31
C ASP A 157 -12.34 3.72 8.45
N SER A 158 -11.86 2.61 8.99
CA SER A 158 -11.87 1.31 8.30
C SER A 158 -13.28 0.82 7.91
N PHE A 159 -14.33 1.38 8.51
CA PHE A 159 -15.72 0.97 8.27
C PHE A 159 -16.54 1.97 7.45
N TYR A 160 -15.92 3.05 6.99
CA TYR A 160 -16.54 4.00 6.07
C TYR A 160 -15.61 4.53 4.97
N ASN A 161 -14.29 4.36 5.12
CA ASN A 161 -13.30 4.78 4.14
C ASN A 161 -12.47 3.58 3.63
N SER A 162 -13.15 2.50 3.26
CA SER A 162 -12.55 1.28 2.73
C SER A 162 -13.50 0.57 1.77
N SER A 163 -13.19 -0.67 1.38
CA SER A 163 -14.12 -1.52 0.63
C SER A 163 -15.33 -1.97 1.46
N THR A 164 -15.24 -1.92 2.79
CA THR A 164 -16.33 -2.33 3.71
C THR A 164 -16.97 -1.09 4.31
N VAL A 165 -17.90 -0.49 3.56
CA VAL A 165 -18.60 0.74 3.99
C VAL A 165 -19.90 0.35 4.67
N ILE A 166 -19.89 0.31 6.01
CA ILE A 166 -21.09 -0.01 6.82
C ILE A 166 -22.05 1.20 6.80
N HIS A 167 -23.32 0.92 6.55
CA HIS A 167 -24.37 1.96 6.49
C HIS A 167 -24.35 2.85 7.73
N ASN A 168 -24.35 4.16 7.53
CA ASN A 168 -24.33 5.18 8.58
C ASN A 168 -23.13 5.18 9.53
N ALA A 169 -22.10 4.35 9.33
CA ALA A 169 -20.91 4.33 10.19
C ALA A 169 -20.23 5.70 10.24
N GLU A 170 -19.98 6.31 9.08
CA GLU A 170 -19.38 7.64 9.00
C GLU A 170 -20.21 8.71 9.72
N ASN A 171 -21.52 8.73 9.46
CA ASN A 171 -22.44 9.69 10.10
C ASN A 171 -22.43 9.53 11.62
N TYR A 172 -22.37 8.28 12.13
CA TYR A 172 -22.34 8.03 13.56
C TYR A 172 -21.03 8.47 14.21
N VAL A 173 -19.88 8.19 13.59
CA VAL A 173 -18.55 8.61 14.08
C VAL A 173 -18.41 10.12 14.12
N LYS A 174 -18.84 10.77 13.05
CA LYS A 174 -18.63 12.21 12.81
C LYS A 174 -19.81 13.10 13.25
N GLN A 175 -20.88 12.50 13.80
CA GLN A 175 -22.10 13.23 14.17
C GLN A 175 -21.83 14.50 14.97
N GLY A 176 -22.53 15.57 14.63
CA GLY A 176 -22.35 16.89 15.27
C GLY A 176 -21.04 17.59 14.93
N SER A 177 -20.15 16.97 14.17
CA SER A 177 -18.98 17.67 13.64
C SER A 177 -19.29 18.30 12.28
N SER A 178 -18.67 19.42 12.00
CA SER A 178 -18.66 19.99 10.67
C SER A 178 -17.40 19.54 9.95
N GLY A 179 -17.58 18.88 8.82
CA GLY A 179 -16.46 18.61 7.91
C GLY A 179 -16.30 19.81 6.97
N MET A 180 -15.20 20.51 7.07
CA MET A 180 -14.92 21.64 6.16
C MET A 180 -14.69 21.16 4.72
N PHE A 181 -14.51 19.87 4.50
CA PHE A 181 -14.28 19.22 3.21
C PHE A 181 -14.96 17.86 3.13
N ALA A 182 -16.17 17.74 3.64
CA ALA A 182 -16.93 16.52 3.46
C ALA A 182 -17.35 16.39 1.99
N SER A 183 -16.75 15.50 1.28
CA SER A 183 -17.12 14.75 0.06
C SER A 183 -18.10 15.37 -0.95
N ARG A 184 -18.35 16.66 -0.95
CA ARG A 184 -19.11 17.33 -1.99
C ARG A 184 -18.25 18.41 -2.62
N SER A 185 -17.52 18.01 -3.68
CA SER A 185 -16.88 18.98 -4.55
C SER A 185 -17.95 19.81 -5.25
N VAL A 186 -17.86 21.12 -5.17
CA VAL A 186 -18.61 22.01 -6.03
C VAL A 186 -17.68 22.40 -7.17
N PHE A 187 -17.73 21.64 -8.25
CA PHE A 187 -16.99 21.97 -9.46
C PHE A 187 -17.42 23.32 -10.02
N ALA A 188 -16.47 24.06 -10.57
CA ALA A 188 -16.71 25.36 -11.19
C ALA A 188 -17.76 25.35 -12.32
N GLY A 189 -18.15 24.20 -12.85
CA GLY A 189 -19.18 24.05 -13.89
C GLY A 189 -20.52 23.52 -13.43
N GLU A 190 -20.57 22.79 -12.30
CA GLU A 190 -21.79 22.12 -11.85
C GLU A 190 -22.35 22.76 -10.58
N TYR A 191 -22.94 23.90 -10.77
CA TYR A 191 -23.73 24.51 -9.73
C TYR A 191 -25.03 23.71 -9.56
N PRO A 192 -25.28 23.06 -8.42
CA PRO A 192 -26.55 22.35 -8.25
C PRO A 192 -27.68 23.37 -8.26
N THR A 193 -28.42 23.40 -9.33
CA THR A 193 -29.60 24.30 -9.47
C THR A 193 -30.86 23.74 -8.85
N ASP A 194 -30.79 22.52 -8.33
CA ASP A 194 -31.94 21.75 -7.83
C ASP A 194 -32.16 21.88 -6.32
N GLY A 195 -31.34 22.68 -5.62
CA GLY A 195 -31.47 22.84 -4.17
C GLY A 195 -30.90 21.66 -3.34
N SER A 196 -30.17 20.76 -3.98
CA SER A 196 -29.61 19.58 -3.31
C SER A 196 -28.47 19.90 -2.33
N ILE A 197 -27.92 21.12 -2.35
CA ILE A 197 -26.95 21.61 -1.35
C ILE A 197 -27.63 22.71 -0.53
N ASP A 198 -28.19 22.34 0.61
CA ASP A 198 -28.77 23.26 1.59
C ASP A 198 -27.76 23.65 2.67
N ASP A 199 -26.47 23.39 2.44
CA ASP A 199 -25.41 23.58 3.40
C ASP A 199 -24.92 25.02 3.41
N LYS A 200 -24.59 25.54 4.59
CA LYS A 200 -23.97 26.85 4.73
C LYS A 200 -22.57 26.81 4.14
N LEU A 201 -22.24 27.83 3.37
CA LEU A 201 -20.88 28.02 2.89
C LEU A 201 -19.98 28.45 4.06
N VAL A 202 -18.88 27.73 4.26
CA VAL A 202 -17.88 28.08 5.27
C VAL A 202 -16.67 28.65 4.55
N PHE A 203 -16.50 29.94 4.70
CA PHE A 203 -15.30 30.65 4.27
C PHE A 203 -14.29 30.82 5.40
N ASP A 204 -14.54 30.26 6.57
CA ASP A 204 -13.56 30.19 7.64
C ASP A 204 -12.52 29.12 7.26
N ALA A 205 -11.81 29.45 6.20
CA ALA A 205 -10.70 28.63 5.76
C ALA A 205 -9.61 28.77 6.80
N TYR A 206 -9.41 27.74 7.55
CA TYR A 206 -8.28 27.53 8.40
C TYR A 206 -7.02 27.35 7.53
N PHE A 207 -6.45 28.44 7.09
CA PHE A 207 -5.16 28.43 6.45
C PHE A 207 -4.11 28.62 7.53
N GLY A 208 -3.30 27.65 7.81
CA GLY A 208 -2.05 27.96 8.43
C GLY A 208 -1.68 27.30 9.73
N ASP A 209 -2.02 26.04 9.90
CA ASP A 209 -1.27 25.22 10.84
C ASP A 209 -0.65 24.04 10.07
N GLU A 210 0.59 24.21 9.64
CA GLU A 210 1.36 23.15 8.97
C GLU A 210 1.55 21.92 9.88
N GLU A 211 1.37 22.07 11.21
CA GLU A 211 1.49 20.98 12.19
C GLU A 211 0.18 20.17 12.34
N ALA A 212 -0.95 20.70 11.90
CA ALA A 212 -2.25 20.05 12.14
C ALA A 212 -2.64 19.01 11.11
N GLY A 213 -1.91 18.87 9.99
CA GLY A 213 -2.22 17.89 8.94
C GLY A 213 -3.57 18.12 8.25
N ASP A 214 -4.07 19.35 8.27
CA ASP A 214 -5.35 19.72 7.70
C ASP A 214 -5.29 19.80 6.16
N GLU A 215 -6.39 19.39 5.50
CA GLU A 215 -6.57 19.46 4.05
C GLU A 215 -6.41 20.88 3.50
N CYS A 216 -6.60 21.91 4.33
CA CYS A 216 -6.25 23.31 4.05
C CYS A 216 -4.76 23.53 3.77
N SER A 217 -3.89 22.70 4.29
CA SER A 217 -2.45 22.78 4.04
C SER A 217 -2.13 22.52 2.56
N TYR A 218 -2.96 21.75 1.86
CA TYR A 218 -2.79 21.45 0.45
C TYR A 218 -2.97 22.69 -0.44
N ILE A 219 -4.05 23.44 -0.23
CA ILE A 219 -4.33 24.67 -1.00
C ILE A 219 -3.24 25.70 -0.73
N PHE A 220 -2.84 25.83 0.53
CA PHE A 220 -1.76 26.73 0.93
C PHE A 220 -0.41 26.30 0.31
N SER A 221 -0.07 25.03 0.39
CA SER A 221 1.16 24.50 -0.16
C SER A 221 1.21 24.64 -1.69
N TRP A 222 0.08 24.38 -2.35
CA TRP A 222 -0.04 24.58 -3.79
C TRP A 222 0.13 26.05 -4.18
N PHE A 223 -0.58 26.94 -3.51
CA PHE A 223 -0.46 28.38 -3.76
C PHE A 223 0.96 28.90 -3.54
N ARG A 224 1.60 28.47 -2.46
CA ARG A 224 3.00 28.79 -2.11
C ARG A 224 3.97 28.23 -3.14
N GLY A 225 3.73 27.02 -3.64
CA GLY A 225 4.52 26.41 -4.70
C GLY A 225 4.52 27.22 -6.00
N LYS A 226 3.40 27.87 -6.34
CA LYS A 226 3.30 28.73 -7.53
C LYS A 226 3.78 30.15 -7.32
N ASN A 227 3.56 30.75 -6.15
CA ASN A 227 3.76 32.18 -5.90
C ASN A 227 4.88 32.49 -4.92
N GLY A 228 5.54 31.48 -4.37
CA GLY A 228 6.54 31.64 -3.32
C GLY A 228 5.96 32.09 -1.98
N SER A 229 6.84 32.51 -1.07
CA SER A 229 6.47 32.92 0.30
C SER A 229 5.92 34.33 0.43
N ASP A 230 5.81 35.08 -0.66
CA ASP A 230 5.44 36.49 -0.62
C ASP A 230 4.02 36.73 -0.08
N TYR A 231 3.19 35.71 -0.12
CA TYR A 231 1.81 35.77 0.34
C TYR A 231 1.53 34.97 1.62
N ASP A 232 2.55 34.42 2.28
CA ASP A 232 2.40 33.61 3.51
C ASP A 232 1.65 34.39 4.61
N ASP A 233 1.84 35.70 4.70
CA ASP A 233 1.18 36.53 5.70
C ASP A 233 -0.34 36.64 5.49
N TYR A 234 -0.82 36.38 4.28
CA TYR A 234 -2.24 36.39 3.98
C TYR A 234 -2.95 35.11 4.46
N PHE A 235 -2.22 34.03 4.65
CA PHE A 235 -2.76 32.73 5.03
C PHE A 235 -2.52 32.40 6.52
N LYS A 236 -2.04 33.36 7.32
CA LYS A 236 -1.87 33.15 8.76
C LYS A 236 -3.18 33.34 9.51
N LYS A 237 -3.51 32.42 10.38
CA LYS A 237 -4.68 32.42 11.25
C LYS A 237 -4.87 33.74 12.06
N ASP A 238 -3.77 34.41 12.42
CA ASP A 238 -3.76 35.65 13.21
C ASP A 238 -3.64 36.90 12.33
N SER A 239 -3.72 36.76 11.01
CA SER A 239 -3.75 37.89 10.11
C SER A 239 -5.02 38.70 10.40
N ALA A 240 -4.86 40.03 10.55
CA ALA A 240 -6.00 40.96 10.73
C ALA A 240 -6.91 41.02 9.50
N THR A 241 -6.59 40.27 8.44
CA THR A 241 -7.29 40.19 7.18
C THR A 241 -7.99 38.83 7.13
N PRO A 242 -9.33 38.76 7.20
CA PRO A 242 -10.03 37.49 7.02
C PRO A 242 -9.82 37.04 5.59
N ILE A 243 -9.04 35.96 5.43
CA ILE A 243 -8.71 35.41 4.13
C ILE A 243 -9.39 34.07 4.02
N GLY A 244 -10.47 34.02 3.31
CA GLY A 244 -11.11 32.80 2.89
C GLY A 244 -10.62 32.38 1.49
N VAL A 245 -11.20 31.30 0.97
CA VAL A 245 -11.01 30.80 -0.39
C VAL A 245 -11.07 31.88 -1.47
N PHE A 246 -11.68 33.01 -1.21
CA PHE A 246 -11.75 34.19 -2.05
C PHE A 246 -10.44 34.97 -2.24
N ALA A 247 -9.51 34.87 -1.33
CA ALA A 247 -8.24 35.54 -1.49
C ALA A 247 -7.41 34.97 -2.64
N ILE A 248 -7.60 33.68 -2.95
CA ILE A 248 -6.87 32.98 -4.00
C ILE A 248 -7.14 33.59 -5.38
N PRO A 249 -8.42 33.75 -5.83
CA PRO A 249 -8.72 34.44 -7.08
C PRO A 249 -8.14 35.85 -7.17
N ILE A 250 -8.17 36.59 -6.06
CA ILE A 250 -7.68 37.98 -6.01
C ILE A 250 -6.18 38.05 -6.20
N LEU A 251 -5.45 37.19 -5.50
CA LEU A 251 -4.01 37.08 -5.57
C LEU A 251 -3.54 36.63 -6.96
N TYR A 252 -4.37 35.92 -7.69
CA TYR A 252 -4.13 35.49 -9.08
C TYR A 252 -4.51 36.53 -10.14
N GLY A 253 -4.92 37.73 -9.76
CA GLY A 253 -5.25 38.78 -10.72
C GLY A 253 -6.63 38.64 -11.34
N ALA A 254 -7.54 37.89 -10.75
CA ALA A 254 -8.96 37.92 -11.09
C ALA A 254 -9.49 39.38 -10.97
N SER A 255 -10.53 39.68 -11.69
CA SER A 255 -11.11 41.03 -11.82
C SER A 255 -11.74 41.60 -10.51
N ILE A 256 -11.47 41.01 -9.38
CA ILE A 256 -11.91 41.45 -8.04
C ILE A 256 -10.72 42.12 -7.31
N SER A 257 -10.92 43.29 -6.77
CA SER A 257 -9.89 43.94 -5.95
C SER A 257 -9.72 43.20 -4.60
N ALA A 258 -8.54 43.26 -3.99
CA ALA A 258 -8.28 42.65 -2.68
C ALA A 258 -9.31 43.09 -1.61
N ALA A 259 -9.71 44.37 -1.64
CA ALA A 259 -10.72 44.94 -0.72
C ALA A 259 -12.12 44.33 -0.96
N ASP A 260 -12.47 44.13 -2.23
CA ASP A 260 -13.76 43.52 -2.61
C ASP A 260 -13.81 42.02 -2.28
N GLY A 261 -12.69 41.32 -2.41
CA GLY A 261 -12.59 39.92 -2.06
C GLY A 261 -12.68 39.67 -0.55
N ILE A 262 -12.07 40.49 0.27
CA ILE A 262 -12.23 40.46 1.73
C ILE A 262 -13.70 40.69 2.11
N ALA A 263 -14.33 41.69 1.47
CA ALA A 263 -15.73 41.97 1.69
C ALA A 263 -16.63 40.82 1.22
N ALA A 264 -16.30 40.18 0.10
CA ALA A 264 -17.00 39.02 -0.45
C ALA A 264 -16.88 37.80 0.48
N SER A 265 -15.68 37.51 0.95
CA SER A 265 -15.43 36.41 1.90
C SER A 265 -16.27 36.57 3.16
N ALA A 266 -16.23 37.77 3.78
CA ALA A 266 -17.03 38.06 4.97
C ALA A 266 -18.55 38.05 4.70
N ALA A 267 -18.98 38.46 3.52
CA ALA A 267 -20.40 38.50 3.17
C ALA A 267 -21.00 37.12 2.87
N LEU A 268 -20.20 36.19 2.34
CA LEU A 268 -20.61 34.82 1.98
C LEU A 268 -20.48 33.85 3.15
N ASP A 269 -19.71 34.20 4.18
CA ASP A 269 -19.54 33.35 5.36
C ASP A 269 -20.86 32.95 6.00
N GLY A 270 -21.06 31.67 6.21
CA GLY A 270 -22.26 31.08 6.80
C GLY A 270 -23.55 31.25 5.98
N LYS A 271 -23.46 31.63 4.69
CA LYS A 271 -24.61 31.73 3.79
C LYS A 271 -24.91 30.41 3.12
N THR A 272 -26.20 30.13 2.92
CA THR A 272 -26.66 29.05 2.07
C THR A 272 -26.69 29.48 0.58
N PHE A 273 -26.66 28.53 -0.33
CA PHE A 273 -26.85 28.81 -1.77
C PHE A 273 -28.19 29.53 -2.08
N ALA A 274 -29.23 29.20 -1.36
CA ALA A 274 -30.54 29.88 -1.51
C ALA A 274 -30.43 31.37 -1.14
N GLU A 275 -29.75 31.71 -0.04
CA GLU A 275 -29.48 33.09 0.36
C GLU A 275 -28.61 33.82 -0.67
N ILE A 276 -27.58 33.17 -1.18
CA ILE A 276 -26.68 33.74 -2.20
C ILE A 276 -27.46 34.02 -3.50
N LYS A 277 -28.26 33.08 -3.97
CA LYS A 277 -29.09 33.27 -5.18
C LYS A 277 -30.13 34.37 -5.03
N ALA A 278 -30.63 34.58 -3.81
CA ALA A 278 -31.66 35.61 -3.55
C ALA A 278 -31.10 37.03 -3.45
N ASP A 279 -29.80 37.17 -3.17
CA ASP A 279 -29.14 38.49 -3.04
C ASP A 279 -28.22 38.73 -4.23
N ALA A 280 -28.45 39.82 -4.96
CA ALA A 280 -27.71 40.15 -6.17
C ALA A 280 -26.24 40.45 -5.90
N THR A 281 -25.88 40.95 -4.70
CA THR A 281 -24.51 41.25 -4.32
C THR A 281 -23.76 39.97 -3.98
N LEU A 282 -24.36 39.09 -3.18
CA LEU A 282 -23.79 37.80 -2.86
C LEU A 282 -23.60 36.93 -4.10
N LYS A 283 -24.60 36.95 -4.99
CA LYS A 283 -24.52 36.26 -6.27
C LYS A 283 -23.36 36.77 -7.15
N ALA A 284 -23.18 38.08 -7.20
CA ALA A 284 -22.08 38.65 -8.00
C ALA A 284 -20.69 38.22 -7.44
N TYR A 285 -20.53 38.15 -6.13
CA TYR A 285 -19.32 37.64 -5.51
C TYR A 285 -19.08 36.16 -5.85
N TRP A 286 -20.12 35.35 -5.73
CA TRP A 286 -20.06 33.94 -6.07
C TRP A 286 -19.75 33.70 -7.57
N ASP A 287 -20.43 34.41 -8.46
CA ASP A 287 -20.22 34.30 -9.91
C ASP A 287 -18.76 34.68 -10.30
N ALA A 288 -18.17 35.62 -9.57
CA ALA A 288 -16.78 36.02 -9.80
C ALA A 288 -15.78 34.92 -9.43
N ILE A 289 -16.02 34.16 -8.37
CA ILE A 289 -15.17 33.02 -7.99
C ILE A 289 -15.31 31.90 -9.01
N ILE A 290 -16.53 31.54 -9.36
CA ILE A 290 -16.80 30.51 -10.36
C ILE A 290 -16.17 30.90 -11.70
N GLY A 291 -16.32 32.16 -12.11
CA GLY A 291 -15.71 32.67 -13.33
C GLY A 291 -14.18 32.57 -13.33
N TRP A 292 -13.52 32.75 -12.21
CA TRP A 292 -12.09 32.56 -12.08
C TRP A 292 -11.70 31.08 -12.22
N TRP A 293 -12.37 30.19 -11.53
CA TRP A 293 -12.09 28.75 -11.61
C TRP A 293 -12.30 28.16 -13.00
N GLN A 294 -13.29 28.68 -13.76
CA GLN A 294 -13.52 28.26 -15.15
C GLN A 294 -12.47 28.77 -16.14
N THR A 295 -11.68 29.78 -15.78
CA THR A 295 -10.72 30.40 -16.69
C THR A 295 -9.28 30.03 -16.44
N ASP A 296 -8.95 29.31 -15.37
CA ASP A 296 -7.59 28.86 -15.13
C ASP A 296 -7.32 27.58 -15.93
N PRO A 297 -6.54 27.65 -17.02
CA PRO A 297 -6.31 26.51 -17.89
C PRO A 297 -5.32 25.55 -17.24
N GLY A 298 -5.78 24.50 -16.64
CA GLY A 298 -4.96 23.34 -16.38
C GLY A 298 -4.85 22.83 -14.95
N GLU A 299 -5.68 23.29 -14.02
CA GLU A 299 -5.72 22.69 -12.70
C GLU A 299 -7.16 22.50 -12.24
N GLU A 300 -7.63 21.27 -12.26
CA GLU A 300 -8.82 20.84 -11.53
C GLU A 300 -8.51 20.93 -10.03
N LEU A 301 -8.79 22.08 -9.46
CA LEU A 301 -8.77 22.23 -8.01
C LEU A 301 -10.17 21.95 -7.51
N ASP A 302 -10.34 20.80 -6.91
CA ASP A 302 -11.54 20.45 -6.16
C ASP A 302 -11.61 21.29 -4.89
N PHE A 303 -12.27 22.43 -4.95
CA PHE A 303 -12.55 23.24 -3.76
C PHE A 303 -13.88 22.83 -3.16
N PHE A 304 -13.84 22.38 -1.93
CA PHE A 304 -15.01 22.12 -1.12
C PHE A 304 -15.46 23.38 -0.43
N ILE A 305 -16.65 23.88 -0.73
CA ILE A 305 -17.14 25.16 -0.23
C ILE A 305 -18.40 24.96 0.67
N SER A 306 -18.72 23.77 1.09
CA SER A 306 -19.87 23.57 1.97
C SER A 306 -19.47 23.09 3.35
N ASN A 307 -20.10 23.68 4.36
CA ASN A 307 -20.06 23.17 5.72
C ASN A 307 -21.15 22.11 5.85
N PHE A 308 -20.77 20.86 5.62
CA PHE A 308 -21.65 19.75 5.93
C PHE A 308 -21.56 19.45 7.43
N VAL A 309 -22.68 19.56 8.14
CA VAL A 309 -22.80 19.07 9.51
C VAL A 309 -23.28 17.62 9.45
N TYR A 310 -22.45 16.69 9.91
CA TYR A 310 -22.86 15.30 9.98
C TYR A 310 -24.10 15.16 10.85
N PRO A 311 -25.18 14.50 10.37
CA PRO A 311 -26.43 14.37 11.11
C PRO A 311 -26.19 13.58 12.40
N GLU A 312 -26.99 13.87 13.42
CA GLU A 312 -27.06 12.99 14.60
C GLU A 312 -27.75 11.69 14.19
N VAL A 313 -27.07 10.57 14.45
CA VAL A 313 -27.51 9.22 14.12
C VAL A 313 -27.50 8.37 15.40
N ALA A 314 -28.57 7.66 15.67
CA ALA A 314 -28.58 6.66 16.72
C ALA A 314 -27.80 5.40 16.25
N PHE A 315 -27.08 4.74 17.15
CA PHE A 315 -26.32 3.52 16.75
C PHE A 315 -27.23 2.41 16.18
N GLU A 316 -28.49 2.38 16.59
CA GLU A 316 -29.51 1.46 16.07
C GLU A 316 -29.83 1.68 14.59
N ASP A 317 -29.39 2.80 14.01
CA ASP A 317 -29.50 3.12 12.59
C ASP A 317 -28.21 2.82 11.80
N VAL A 318 -27.16 2.39 12.46
CA VAL A 318 -25.92 1.87 11.81
C VAL A 318 -26.21 0.46 11.30
N GLY A 319 -25.62 0.14 10.16
CA GLY A 319 -25.83 -1.11 9.42
C GLY A 319 -25.23 -2.37 10.06
N ILE A 320 -25.14 -2.47 11.39
CA ILE A 320 -24.68 -3.67 12.08
C ILE A 320 -25.56 -3.99 13.30
N PHE A 321 -26.12 -5.19 13.32
CA PHE A 321 -27.02 -5.59 14.39
C PHE A 321 -27.19 -7.11 14.52
N VAL A 322 -27.75 -7.56 15.64
CA VAL A 322 -28.04 -8.99 15.88
C VAL A 322 -29.29 -9.39 15.09
N GLY A 323 -29.21 -10.50 14.35
CA GLY A 323 -30.33 -11.06 13.61
C GLY A 323 -31.34 -11.81 14.49
N GLU A 324 -32.04 -12.79 13.91
CA GLU A 324 -33.08 -13.54 14.63
C GLU A 324 -32.52 -14.40 15.77
N LYS A 325 -31.30 -14.91 15.61
CA LYS A 325 -30.61 -15.72 16.63
C LYS A 325 -29.43 -14.95 17.21
N ASP A 326 -29.04 -15.30 18.41
CA ASP A 326 -27.91 -14.69 19.13
C ASP A 326 -26.53 -14.91 18.47
N VAL A 327 -26.46 -15.78 17.48
CA VAL A 327 -25.29 -16.06 16.62
C VAL A 327 -25.37 -15.42 15.24
N ASP A 328 -26.48 -14.80 14.88
CA ASP A 328 -26.69 -14.16 13.58
C ASP A 328 -26.22 -12.70 13.68
N LEU A 329 -25.14 -12.36 12.97
CA LEU A 329 -24.65 -11.00 12.82
C LEU A 329 -25.05 -10.49 11.45
N ILE A 330 -25.82 -9.39 11.40
CA ILE A 330 -26.23 -8.75 10.17
C ILE A 330 -25.36 -7.52 9.91
N ILE A 331 -24.91 -7.38 8.67
CA ILE A 331 -24.15 -6.22 8.21
C ILE A 331 -24.83 -5.70 6.94
N VAL A 332 -25.11 -4.39 6.89
CA VAL A 332 -25.66 -3.69 5.73
C VAL A 332 -24.66 -2.63 5.29
N LEU A 333 -24.33 -2.62 3.99
CA LEU A 333 -23.30 -1.78 3.39
C LEU A 333 -23.94 -0.69 2.51
N ASP A 334 -23.26 0.46 2.39
CA ASP A 334 -23.64 1.55 1.47
C ASP A 334 -23.05 1.37 0.06
N LYS A 335 -22.03 0.49 -0.06
CA LYS A 335 -21.42 0.12 -1.35
C LYS A 335 -21.43 -1.40 -1.50
N PRO A 336 -21.58 -1.91 -2.74
CA PRO A 336 -21.60 -3.35 -2.96
C PRO A 336 -20.20 -3.96 -2.74
N LEU A 337 -20.16 -5.08 -2.02
CA LEU A 337 -18.98 -5.89 -1.80
C LEU A 337 -19.37 -7.36 -1.96
N TYR A 338 -18.92 -8.00 -3.04
CA TYR A 338 -19.29 -9.38 -3.36
C TYR A 338 -18.40 -10.39 -2.64
N LEU A 339 -18.91 -10.95 -1.54
CA LEU A 339 -18.20 -11.91 -0.68
C LEU A 339 -18.41 -13.38 -1.09
N LEU A 340 -19.42 -13.64 -1.90
CA LEU A 340 -19.74 -14.95 -2.43
C LEU A 340 -19.57 -15.00 -3.95
N LYS A 341 -19.17 -16.16 -4.45
CA LYS A 341 -19.14 -16.47 -5.90
C LYS A 341 -20.55 -16.85 -6.39
N ASP A 342 -20.71 -16.96 -7.70
CA ASP A 342 -21.97 -17.35 -8.34
C ASP A 342 -22.51 -18.72 -7.91
N ASP A 343 -21.61 -19.63 -7.53
CA ASP A 343 -21.97 -20.95 -7.01
C ASP A 343 -22.29 -20.95 -5.51
N GLY A 344 -22.26 -19.78 -4.86
CA GLY A 344 -22.51 -19.60 -3.45
C GLY A 344 -21.33 -19.94 -2.52
N SER A 345 -20.16 -20.30 -3.06
CA SER A 345 -18.96 -20.49 -2.27
C SER A 345 -18.32 -19.15 -1.87
N LEU A 346 -17.46 -19.15 -0.86
CA LEU A 346 -16.73 -17.96 -0.43
C LEU A 346 -15.76 -17.49 -1.52
N SER A 347 -15.79 -16.19 -1.84
CA SER A 347 -14.76 -15.56 -2.64
C SER A 347 -13.52 -15.23 -1.79
N TYR A 348 -12.40 -14.89 -2.43
CA TYR A 348 -11.23 -14.41 -1.70
C TYR A 348 -11.53 -13.14 -0.90
N LYS A 349 -12.48 -12.31 -1.36
CA LYS A 349 -12.92 -11.08 -0.70
C LYS A 349 -13.55 -11.33 0.68
N ALA A 350 -14.15 -12.51 0.90
CA ALA A 350 -14.64 -12.88 2.22
C ALA A 350 -13.51 -12.92 3.26
N ALA A 351 -12.37 -13.52 2.93
CA ALA A 351 -11.22 -13.56 3.81
C ALA A 351 -10.33 -12.31 3.74
N TYR A 352 -10.43 -11.52 2.68
CA TYR A 352 -9.64 -10.29 2.52
C TYR A 352 -10.31 -9.07 3.15
N ASN A 353 -11.59 -8.82 2.83
CA ASN A 353 -12.31 -7.63 3.25
C ASN A 353 -13.15 -7.83 4.52
N MET A 354 -13.50 -9.09 4.84
CA MET A 354 -14.39 -9.43 5.96
C MET A 354 -13.84 -10.60 6.77
N SER A 355 -12.51 -10.76 6.83
CA SER A 355 -11.87 -11.85 7.59
C SER A 355 -12.31 -11.86 9.04
N SER A 356 -12.48 -10.67 9.65
CA SER A 356 -12.97 -10.47 11.01
C SER A 356 -13.50 -9.05 11.15
N LEU A 357 -14.37 -8.83 12.11
CA LEU A 357 -14.61 -7.53 12.73
C LEU A 357 -13.90 -7.49 14.07
N PRO A 358 -13.47 -6.32 14.56
CA PRO A 358 -12.93 -6.21 15.89
C PRO A 358 -13.97 -6.69 16.91
N VAL A 359 -13.50 -7.38 17.94
CA VAL A 359 -14.35 -7.78 19.05
C VAL A 359 -13.63 -7.62 20.38
N VAL A 360 -14.20 -6.81 21.25
CA VAL A 360 -13.69 -6.62 22.62
C VAL A 360 -14.59 -7.36 23.63
N LYS A 361 -13.97 -7.83 24.71
CA LYS A 361 -14.73 -8.41 25.81
C LYS A 361 -15.38 -7.29 26.63
N GLU A 362 -16.70 -7.09 26.44
CA GLU A 362 -17.47 -5.97 27.00
C GLU A 362 -17.13 -5.68 28.46
N SER A 363 -17.17 -6.69 29.35
CA SER A 363 -16.93 -6.49 30.77
C SER A 363 -15.51 -6.00 31.08
N LEU A 364 -14.51 -6.45 30.32
CA LEU A 364 -13.13 -6.03 30.49
C LEU A 364 -12.87 -4.67 29.85
N TYR A 365 -13.50 -4.40 28.71
CA TYR A 365 -13.40 -3.10 28.03
C TYR A 365 -14.02 -1.99 28.90
N GLU A 366 -15.25 -2.19 29.42
CA GLU A 366 -15.92 -1.24 30.31
C GLU A 366 -15.11 -0.95 31.58
N ALA A 367 -14.48 -2.00 32.15
CA ALA A 367 -13.65 -1.83 33.35
C ALA A 367 -12.35 -1.02 33.08
N ASN A 368 -11.95 -0.90 31.83
CA ASN A 368 -10.71 -0.23 31.39
C ASN A 368 -10.94 1.07 30.62
N LYS A 369 -12.18 1.52 30.47
CA LYS A 369 -12.47 2.86 29.94
C LYS A 369 -11.96 3.93 30.88
N VAL A 370 -11.37 4.98 30.29
CA VAL A 370 -10.82 6.13 31.04
C VAL A 370 -11.55 7.39 30.58
N ALA A 371 -12.27 7.99 31.49
CA ALA A 371 -12.98 9.25 31.23
C ALA A 371 -11.98 10.40 31.00
N PRO A 372 -12.34 11.39 30.14
CA PRO A 372 -11.52 12.55 29.93
C PRO A 372 -11.36 13.35 31.22
N GLN A 373 -10.18 13.99 31.38
CA GLN A 373 -9.87 14.82 32.55
C GLN A 373 -10.37 16.27 32.42
N ILE A 374 -10.77 16.65 31.22
CA ILE A 374 -11.31 17.99 30.89
C ILE A 374 -12.67 17.84 30.20
N ASP A 375 -13.55 18.81 30.40
CA ASP A 375 -14.83 18.84 29.70
C ASP A 375 -14.61 18.92 28.18
N GLY A 376 -15.33 18.09 27.42
CA GLY A 376 -15.14 17.98 25.95
C GLY A 376 -13.94 17.18 25.49
N GLY A 377 -13.14 16.65 26.42
CA GLY A 377 -12.04 15.75 26.07
C GLY A 377 -12.52 14.37 25.61
N LEU A 378 -11.64 13.60 24.95
CA LEU A 378 -11.94 12.26 24.45
C LEU A 378 -11.79 11.21 25.55
N TRP A 379 -12.66 10.20 25.49
CA TRP A 379 -12.49 8.98 26.24
C TRP A 379 -11.33 8.16 25.65
N THR A 380 -10.68 7.38 26.49
CA THR A 380 -9.63 6.41 26.11
C THR A 380 -9.88 5.07 26.76
N SER A 381 -9.11 4.04 26.40
CA SER A 381 -9.19 2.72 27.01
C SER A 381 -7.80 2.17 27.29
N LYS A 382 -7.66 1.39 28.36
CA LYS A 382 -6.48 0.55 28.67
C LYS A 382 -6.70 -0.92 28.31
N TYR A 383 -7.77 -1.23 27.59
CA TYR A 383 -8.01 -2.58 27.07
C TYR A 383 -6.89 -2.99 26.14
N ASN A 384 -6.42 -4.23 26.21
CA ASN A 384 -5.33 -4.76 25.40
C ASN A 384 -4.04 -3.87 25.41
N SER A 385 -3.59 -3.50 26.62
CA SER A 385 -2.31 -2.81 26.84
C SER A 385 -1.44 -3.43 27.92
N SER A 386 -1.93 -4.47 28.59
CA SER A 386 -1.20 -5.30 29.58
C SER A 386 -1.80 -6.69 29.63
N VAL A 387 -1.14 -7.64 30.31
CA VAL A 387 -1.67 -9.01 30.46
C VAL A 387 -3.05 -9.00 31.15
N GLU A 388 -3.20 -8.19 32.19
CA GLU A 388 -4.43 -8.13 32.98
C GLU A 388 -5.61 -7.50 32.24
N THR A 389 -5.32 -6.66 31.24
CA THR A 389 -6.33 -5.97 30.44
C THR A 389 -6.57 -6.63 29.08
N SER A 390 -5.91 -7.77 28.82
CA SER A 390 -6.00 -8.50 27.57
C SER A 390 -7.03 -9.63 27.63
N ALA A 391 -7.70 -9.85 26.51
CA ALA A 391 -8.55 -10.99 26.25
C ALA A 391 -8.23 -11.58 24.88
N SER A 392 -8.38 -12.89 24.76
CA SER A 392 -8.13 -13.61 23.51
C SER A 392 -9.30 -14.49 23.13
N TRP A 393 -9.63 -14.50 21.84
CA TRP A 393 -10.49 -15.50 21.21
C TRP A 393 -9.80 -16.23 20.05
N GLY A 394 -8.50 -15.94 19.86
CA GLY A 394 -7.62 -16.58 18.91
C GLY A 394 -6.91 -17.81 19.48
N PRO A 395 -5.99 -18.40 18.68
CA PRO A 395 -5.28 -19.63 19.02
C PRO A 395 -4.32 -19.49 20.22
N TYR A 396 -3.87 -18.29 20.53
CA TYR A 396 -2.96 -18.03 21.65
C TYR A 396 -3.53 -16.93 22.55
N LYS A 397 -2.96 -16.83 23.75
CA LYS A 397 -3.24 -15.77 24.72
C LYS A 397 -1.95 -15.22 25.30
N LEU A 398 -1.95 -13.95 25.62
CA LEU A 398 -0.82 -13.28 26.25
C LEU A 398 -0.70 -13.71 27.72
N THR A 399 0.46 -14.26 28.12
CA THR A 399 0.69 -14.73 29.48
C THR A 399 1.77 -13.96 30.22
N SER A 400 2.64 -13.24 29.48
CA SER A 400 3.65 -12.36 30.06
C SER A 400 3.92 -11.19 29.11
N PHE A 401 4.11 -10.01 29.68
CA PHE A 401 4.52 -8.81 28.95
C PHE A 401 5.45 -7.96 29.84
N GLN A 402 6.64 -7.70 29.31
CA GLN A 402 7.62 -6.82 29.95
C GLN A 402 8.08 -5.82 28.87
N ALA A 403 7.54 -4.61 28.93
CA ALA A 403 7.85 -3.58 27.95
C ALA A 403 9.35 -3.37 27.76
N GLY A 404 9.79 -3.29 26.50
CA GLY A 404 11.19 -3.15 26.12
C GLY A 404 12.06 -4.37 26.39
N LYS A 405 11.47 -5.52 26.73
CA LYS A 405 12.23 -6.74 27.03
C LYS A 405 11.69 -7.98 26.34
N GLN A 406 10.46 -8.38 26.60
CA GLN A 406 9.92 -9.65 26.11
C GLN A 406 8.41 -9.72 26.31
N PHE A 407 7.72 -10.43 25.41
CA PHE A 407 6.37 -10.95 25.67
C PHE A 407 6.27 -12.44 25.36
N ILE A 408 5.28 -13.09 25.96
CA ILE A 408 5.06 -14.52 25.83
C ILE A 408 3.59 -14.79 25.58
N LEU A 409 3.34 -15.58 24.54
CA LEU A 409 2.05 -16.11 24.18
C LEU A 409 2.04 -17.63 24.41
N GLU A 410 0.94 -18.15 24.95
CA GLU A 410 0.72 -19.59 25.14
C GLU A 410 -0.59 -19.99 24.49
N ARG A 411 -0.78 -21.26 24.16
CA ARG A 411 -2.03 -21.76 23.60
C ARG A 411 -3.23 -21.33 24.43
N ASN A 412 -4.25 -20.84 23.76
CA ASN A 412 -5.56 -20.58 24.36
C ASN A 412 -6.38 -21.89 24.38
N PRO A 413 -6.56 -22.54 25.53
CA PRO A 413 -7.24 -23.84 25.62
C PRO A 413 -8.72 -23.77 25.24
N ASN A 414 -9.29 -22.58 25.19
CA ASN A 414 -10.70 -22.34 24.87
C ASN A 414 -10.93 -22.00 23.41
N TRP A 415 -9.86 -21.90 22.62
CA TRP A 415 -10.00 -21.66 21.18
C TRP A 415 -10.61 -22.87 20.47
N TYR A 416 -11.69 -22.64 19.72
CA TYR A 416 -12.47 -23.68 19.04
C TYR A 416 -11.64 -24.48 18.04
N GLY A 417 -10.65 -23.85 17.40
CA GLY A 417 -9.87 -24.43 16.30
C GLY A 417 -9.09 -25.69 16.70
N TYR A 418 -8.65 -25.82 17.95
CA TYR A 418 -7.96 -27.04 18.41
C TYR A 418 -8.83 -28.31 18.36
N ASN A 419 -10.15 -28.14 18.25
CA ASN A 419 -11.10 -29.26 18.17
C ASN A 419 -11.67 -29.44 16.74
N MET A 420 -11.24 -28.62 15.77
CA MET A 420 -11.67 -28.74 14.38
C MET A 420 -10.81 -29.73 13.61
N ASP A 421 -11.46 -30.62 12.85
CA ASP A 421 -10.75 -31.54 11.94
C ASP A 421 -9.93 -30.78 10.88
N ALA A 422 -10.40 -29.59 10.45
CA ALA A 422 -9.72 -28.73 9.49
C ALA A 422 -8.32 -28.26 9.98
N TYR A 423 -8.13 -28.15 11.28
CA TYR A 423 -6.84 -27.72 11.89
C TYR A 423 -6.00 -28.88 12.44
N LYS A 424 -6.38 -30.11 12.14
CA LYS A 424 -5.62 -31.26 12.61
C LYS A 424 -4.19 -31.26 12.08
N GLY A 425 -3.22 -31.30 12.99
CA GLY A 425 -1.79 -31.23 12.66
C GLY A 425 -1.25 -29.82 12.42
N GLN A 426 -2.10 -28.80 12.54
CA GLN A 426 -1.70 -27.38 12.53
C GLN A 426 -1.51 -26.86 13.96
N TYR A 427 -0.98 -25.64 14.09
CA TYR A 427 -0.72 -24.98 15.39
C TYR A 427 0.05 -25.89 16.38
N GLN A 428 1.16 -26.46 15.89
CA GLN A 428 2.00 -27.33 16.73
C GLN A 428 2.74 -26.59 17.83
N THR A 429 2.95 -25.28 17.65
CA THR A 429 3.62 -24.39 18.60
C THR A 429 2.84 -24.35 19.93
N ASP A 430 3.49 -24.69 21.04
CA ASP A 430 2.87 -24.59 22.37
C ASP A 430 3.04 -23.18 22.96
N ARG A 431 4.14 -22.49 22.60
CA ARG A 431 4.53 -21.20 23.17
C ARG A 431 5.27 -20.36 22.13
N ILE A 432 5.00 -19.06 22.12
CA ILE A 432 5.73 -18.07 21.33
C ILE A 432 6.41 -17.13 22.31
N VAL A 433 7.71 -16.94 22.15
CA VAL A 433 8.53 -16.03 22.94
C VAL A 433 9.09 -14.99 22.00
N CYS A 434 8.76 -13.73 22.20
CA CYS A 434 9.27 -12.61 21.43
C CYS A 434 10.15 -11.72 22.31
N ASP A 435 11.42 -11.67 22.01
CA ASP A 435 12.40 -10.82 22.68
C ASP A 435 12.46 -9.44 22.01
N ILE A 436 12.62 -8.37 22.79
CA ILE A 436 12.80 -7.02 22.26
C ILE A 436 14.30 -6.74 22.17
N ILE A 437 14.84 -6.67 20.95
CA ILE A 437 16.27 -6.55 20.67
C ILE A 437 16.47 -5.44 19.63
N ALA A 438 16.83 -4.25 20.08
CA ALA A 438 16.99 -3.09 19.19
C ALA A 438 18.16 -3.24 18.21
N GLU A 439 19.24 -3.93 18.63
CA GLU A 439 20.45 -4.02 17.82
C GLU A 439 20.46 -5.30 16.97
N TYR A 440 20.40 -5.14 15.64
CA TYR A 440 20.37 -6.24 14.68
C TYR A 440 21.50 -7.26 14.86
N GLU A 441 22.74 -6.80 15.08
CA GLU A 441 23.89 -7.70 15.28
C GLU A 441 23.74 -8.59 16.53
N THR A 442 23.08 -8.09 17.57
CA THR A 442 22.77 -8.87 18.78
C THR A 442 21.74 -9.95 18.46
N ALA A 443 20.66 -9.61 17.75
CA ALA A 443 19.65 -10.55 17.29
C ALA A 443 20.26 -11.62 16.37
N PHE A 444 21.13 -11.20 15.44
CA PHE A 444 21.78 -12.12 14.52
C PHE A 444 22.70 -13.14 15.25
N GLN A 445 23.45 -12.69 16.27
CA GLN A 445 24.27 -13.59 17.10
C GLN A 445 23.41 -14.57 17.91
N LEU A 446 22.22 -14.17 18.36
CA LEU A 446 21.29 -15.08 19.05
C LEU A 446 20.72 -16.12 18.08
N PHE A 447 20.40 -15.70 16.86
CA PHE A 447 19.99 -16.62 15.80
C PHE A 447 21.08 -17.65 15.49
N GLU A 448 22.34 -17.22 15.30
CA GLU A 448 23.47 -18.16 15.06
C GLU A 448 23.70 -19.14 16.20
N LYS A 449 23.36 -18.76 17.45
CA LYS A 449 23.40 -19.65 18.60
C LYS A 449 22.19 -20.58 18.71
N GLY A 450 21.16 -20.36 17.89
CA GLY A 450 19.90 -21.11 17.92
C GLY A 450 18.94 -20.66 19.02
N ASP A 451 19.08 -19.44 19.52
CA ASP A 451 18.20 -18.84 20.55
C ASP A 451 17.02 -18.06 19.92
N ILE A 452 17.07 -17.79 18.62
CA ILE A 452 16.02 -17.19 17.78
C ILE A 452 15.78 -18.13 16.60
N ASP A 453 14.54 -18.32 16.18
CA ASP A 453 14.15 -19.29 15.17
C ASP A 453 14.00 -18.68 13.75
N SER A 454 13.88 -17.36 13.63
CA SER A 454 13.81 -16.67 12.34
C SER A 454 14.49 -15.31 12.42
N ILE A 455 15.24 -14.92 11.37
CA ILE A 455 15.85 -13.59 11.27
C ILE A 455 15.89 -13.10 9.83
N GLY A 456 15.50 -11.85 9.62
CA GLY A 456 15.65 -11.17 8.33
C GLY A 456 17.12 -10.93 8.00
N LEU A 457 17.49 -11.06 6.73
CA LEU A 457 18.82 -10.72 6.24
C LEU A 457 18.87 -9.26 5.79
N ASP A 458 19.71 -8.48 6.43
CA ASP A 458 20.06 -7.14 5.95
C ASP A 458 21.18 -7.16 4.90
N ALA A 459 21.50 -6.00 4.33
CA ALA A 459 22.55 -5.89 3.32
C ALA A 459 23.94 -6.32 3.79
N SER A 460 24.23 -6.29 5.11
CA SER A 460 25.52 -6.68 5.66
C SER A 460 25.70 -8.18 5.69
N LYS A 461 24.61 -8.95 5.86
CA LYS A 461 24.60 -10.41 6.00
C LYS A 461 24.22 -11.15 4.71
N ALA A 462 23.46 -10.48 3.82
CA ALA A 462 22.90 -11.12 2.64
C ALA A 462 23.92 -11.88 1.79
N MET A 463 25.09 -11.29 1.53
CA MET A 463 26.10 -11.91 0.68
C MET A 463 26.66 -13.22 1.24
N ASP A 464 26.72 -13.33 2.57
CA ASP A 464 27.24 -14.49 3.26
C ASP A 464 26.21 -15.62 3.44
N TYR A 465 24.92 -15.26 3.51
CA TYR A 465 23.87 -16.17 3.97
C TYR A 465 22.74 -16.41 2.96
N LYS A 466 22.55 -15.57 1.93
CA LYS A 466 21.45 -15.74 0.95
C LYS A 466 21.46 -17.09 0.20
N ASN A 467 22.61 -17.75 0.14
CA ASN A 467 22.76 -19.07 -0.46
C ASN A 467 22.62 -20.23 0.55
N SER A 468 22.26 -19.93 1.79
CA SER A 468 21.99 -20.95 2.80
C SER A 468 20.80 -21.82 2.39
N GLU A 469 20.83 -23.10 2.69
CA GLU A 469 19.68 -23.98 2.51
C GLU A 469 18.51 -23.62 3.44
N ARG A 470 18.77 -22.78 4.45
CA ARG A 470 17.78 -22.25 5.39
C ARG A 470 17.29 -20.86 5.03
N ALA A 471 17.75 -20.30 3.89
CA ALA A 471 17.23 -19.03 3.38
C ALA A 471 15.84 -19.21 2.77
N VAL A 472 14.96 -18.30 3.08
CA VAL A 472 13.62 -18.15 2.51
C VAL A 472 13.46 -16.75 1.91
N PHE A 473 12.69 -16.65 0.83
CA PHE A 473 12.61 -15.42 0.03
C PHE A 473 11.15 -14.96 -0.09
N THR A 474 10.81 -13.88 0.58
CA THR A 474 9.46 -13.29 0.54
C THR A 474 9.35 -12.33 -0.63
N ALA A 475 8.45 -12.61 -1.55
CA ALA A 475 8.14 -11.74 -2.67
C ALA A 475 7.43 -10.46 -2.21
N SER A 476 7.70 -9.35 -2.89
CA SER A 476 7.00 -8.07 -2.75
C SER A 476 6.40 -7.69 -4.11
N ASP A 477 5.28 -6.97 -4.11
CA ASP A 477 4.70 -6.36 -5.31
C ASP A 477 5.55 -5.21 -5.87
N PHE A 478 6.51 -4.70 -5.11
CA PHE A 478 7.41 -3.64 -5.54
C PHE A 478 8.33 -4.09 -6.70
N VAL A 479 8.33 -3.30 -7.77
CA VAL A 479 9.29 -3.40 -8.87
C VAL A 479 10.22 -2.20 -8.82
N GLY A 480 11.47 -2.45 -8.43
CA GLY A 480 12.50 -1.41 -8.42
C GLY A 480 12.93 -1.05 -9.83
N SER A 481 12.83 0.22 -10.18
CA SER A 481 13.08 0.76 -11.51
C SER A 481 13.98 1.98 -11.45
N LEU A 482 14.71 2.21 -12.54
CA LEU A 482 15.38 3.47 -12.78
C LEU A 482 14.35 4.43 -13.38
N GLN A 483 14.17 5.57 -12.73
CA GLN A 483 13.32 6.65 -13.23
C GLN A 483 14.19 7.70 -13.89
N LEU A 484 13.87 8.10 -15.12
CA LEU A 484 14.62 9.07 -15.91
C LEU A 484 13.81 10.36 -16.05
N GLN A 485 14.42 11.49 -15.77
CA GLN A 485 13.77 12.80 -15.88
C GLN A 485 13.32 13.06 -17.31
N SER A 486 12.08 13.52 -17.49
CA SER A 486 11.48 13.76 -18.79
C SER A 486 11.05 15.21 -19.03
N ILE A 487 11.05 16.07 -18.01
CA ILE A 487 10.69 17.48 -18.13
C ILE A 487 11.81 18.22 -18.86
N ALA A 488 11.58 18.53 -20.14
CA ALA A 488 12.60 19.16 -20.99
C ALA A 488 13.02 20.55 -20.46
N SER A 489 12.10 21.36 -19.93
CA SER A 489 12.41 22.65 -19.32
C SER A 489 13.34 22.52 -18.12
N ALA A 490 13.07 21.56 -17.22
CA ALA A 490 13.89 21.29 -16.06
C ALA A 490 15.31 20.79 -16.43
N LEU A 491 15.42 19.97 -17.47
CA LEU A 491 16.72 19.55 -18.02
C LEU A 491 17.48 20.72 -18.61
N ALA A 492 16.79 21.62 -19.32
CA ALA A 492 17.38 22.83 -19.91
C ALA A 492 17.88 23.80 -18.84
N GLU A 493 17.09 24.04 -17.78
CA GLU A 493 17.46 24.91 -16.65
C GLU A 493 18.70 24.42 -15.90
N ARG A 494 18.91 23.10 -15.86
CA ARG A 494 20.07 22.46 -15.22
C ARG A 494 21.23 22.19 -16.17
N SER A 495 21.11 22.58 -17.45
CA SER A 495 22.15 22.55 -18.44
C SER A 495 22.88 23.89 -18.50
N HIS A 496 24.20 23.87 -18.70
CA HIS A 496 25.03 25.07 -18.83
C HIS A 496 24.88 26.08 -17.67
N THR A 497 24.71 25.59 -16.45
CA THR A 497 24.61 26.44 -15.26
C THR A 497 25.91 27.20 -14.99
N GLU A 498 25.85 28.27 -14.19
CA GLU A 498 27.04 29.04 -13.82
C GLU A 498 28.10 28.15 -13.12
N ALA A 499 27.64 27.18 -12.32
CA ALA A 499 28.53 26.21 -11.64
C ALA A 499 29.10 25.13 -12.58
N GLN A 500 28.37 24.74 -13.61
CA GLN A 500 28.72 23.68 -14.54
C GLN A 500 28.48 24.14 -16.02
N PRO A 501 29.25 25.11 -16.53
CA PRO A 501 28.97 25.73 -17.84
C PRO A 501 29.20 24.81 -19.05
N ASP A 502 29.85 23.69 -18.87
CA ASP A 502 30.13 22.68 -19.87
C ASP A 502 29.27 21.39 -19.75
N VAL A 503 28.29 21.41 -18.85
CA VAL A 503 27.37 20.28 -18.63
C VAL A 503 26.04 20.52 -19.36
N ASN A 504 25.58 19.51 -20.10
CA ASN A 504 24.30 19.51 -20.78
C ASN A 504 23.55 18.22 -20.52
N LYS A 505 22.27 18.31 -20.21
CA LYS A 505 21.40 17.19 -19.81
C LYS A 505 20.34 16.86 -20.87
N MET A 506 20.19 17.69 -21.92
CA MET A 506 19.11 17.61 -22.91
C MET A 506 19.07 16.28 -23.69
N ILE A 507 20.19 15.58 -23.80
CA ILE A 507 20.23 14.28 -24.47
C ILE A 507 19.28 13.24 -23.80
N LEU A 508 18.89 13.43 -22.53
CA LEU A 508 17.95 12.56 -21.83
C LEU A 508 16.52 12.63 -22.41
N THR A 509 16.17 13.68 -23.15
CA THR A 509 14.88 13.79 -23.85
C THR A 509 14.78 12.80 -25.03
N TYR A 510 15.90 12.26 -25.53
CA TYR A 510 15.94 11.37 -26.70
C TYR A 510 15.61 9.92 -26.33
N PRO A 511 14.57 9.31 -26.94
CA PRO A 511 14.18 7.92 -26.62
C PRO A 511 15.30 6.90 -26.87
N ASP A 512 16.06 7.04 -27.95
CA ASP A 512 17.18 6.13 -28.25
C ASP A 512 18.29 6.21 -27.19
N PHE A 513 18.50 7.40 -26.59
CA PHE A 513 19.44 7.55 -25.49
C PHE A 513 18.95 6.84 -24.21
N ARG A 514 17.68 7.04 -23.84
CA ARG A 514 17.08 6.34 -22.69
C ARG A 514 17.08 4.82 -22.88
N LYS A 515 16.77 4.35 -24.10
CA LYS A 515 16.88 2.93 -24.47
C LYS A 515 18.32 2.42 -24.34
N ALA A 516 19.31 3.22 -24.74
CA ALA A 516 20.72 2.86 -24.61
C ALA A 516 21.11 2.68 -23.13
N LEU A 517 20.66 3.58 -22.23
CA LEU A 517 20.88 3.43 -20.78
C LEU A 517 20.26 2.14 -20.26
N SER A 518 19.03 1.80 -20.70
CA SER A 518 18.36 0.55 -20.31
C SER A 518 19.15 -0.70 -20.73
N LEU A 519 19.63 -0.73 -21.99
CA LEU A 519 20.36 -1.88 -22.55
C LEU A 519 21.80 -2.00 -22.03
N ALA A 520 22.34 -0.97 -21.40
CA ALA A 520 23.68 -0.99 -20.78
C ALA A 520 23.67 -1.64 -19.38
N ILE A 521 22.52 -1.91 -18.80
CA ILE A 521 22.41 -2.48 -17.45
C ILE A 521 22.18 -3.99 -17.54
N ASP A 522 23.18 -4.78 -17.09
CA ASP A 522 22.99 -6.20 -16.84
C ASP A 522 22.21 -6.38 -15.54
N ARG A 523 20.90 -6.66 -15.64
CA ARG A 523 20.00 -6.73 -14.51
C ARG A 523 20.28 -7.87 -13.56
N ALA A 524 20.79 -9.00 -14.07
CA ALA A 524 21.18 -10.14 -13.25
C ALA A 524 22.43 -9.81 -12.42
N ASP A 525 23.44 -9.16 -13.03
CA ASP A 525 24.64 -8.70 -12.33
C ASP A 525 24.32 -7.56 -11.35
N TYR A 526 23.43 -6.61 -11.75
CA TYR A 526 22.93 -5.55 -10.89
C TYR A 526 22.27 -6.08 -9.62
N THR A 527 21.27 -6.96 -9.75
CA THR A 527 20.57 -7.51 -8.59
C THR A 527 21.50 -8.31 -7.69
N ASN A 528 22.43 -9.04 -8.27
CA ASN A 528 23.39 -9.84 -7.50
C ASN A 528 24.35 -8.98 -6.66
N LYS A 529 24.77 -7.82 -7.19
CA LYS A 529 25.73 -6.91 -6.53
C LYS A 529 25.07 -5.86 -5.64
N CYS A 530 23.90 -5.38 -6.03
CA CYS A 530 23.29 -4.18 -5.45
C CYS A 530 22.12 -4.46 -4.51
N THR A 531 21.51 -5.67 -4.56
CA THR A 531 20.35 -6.00 -3.75
C THR A 531 20.61 -7.17 -2.80
N THR A 532 19.73 -7.33 -1.82
CA THR A 532 19.81 -8.42 -0.83
C THR A 532 19.37 -9.75 -1.44
N ALA A 533 18.22 -9.76 -2.12
CA ALA A 533 17.57 -10.99 -2.57
C ALA A 533 16.74 -10.83 -3.84
N SER A 534 16.73 -9.63 -4.46
CA SER A 534 15.90 -9.37 -5.63
C SER A 534 16.33 -10.18 -6.86
N LEU A 535 15.38 -10.40 -7.75
CA LEU A 535 15.59 -11.00 -9.07
C LEU A 535 15.63 -9.92 -10.15
N ALA A 536 16.28 -10.23 -11.29
CA ALA A 536 16.26 -9.35 -12.46
C ALA A 536 14.81 -9.04 -12.88
N GLY A 537 14.47 -7.76 -13.01
CA GLY A 537 13.16 -7.27 -13.38
C GLY A 537 13.13 -6.69 -14.79
N PHE A 538 12.18 -7.12 -15.60
CA PHE A 538 12.07 -6.72 -17.00
C PHE A 538 10.77 -5.98 -17.35
N GLY A 539 9.74 -6.09 -16.52
CA GLY A 539 8.44 -5.44 -16.69
C GLY A 539 7.99 -4.72 -15.44
N ILE A 540 6.91 -3.96 -15.53
CA ILE A 540 6.33 -3.22 -14.40
C ILE A 540 5.52 -4.10 -13.46
N PHE A 541 5.16 -5.31 -13.87
CA PHE A 541 4.48 -6.31 -13.06
C PHE A 541 5.42 -7.46 -12.71
N ASN A 542 5.24 -8.04 -11.54
CA ASN A 542 5.98 -9.20 -11.07
C ASN A 542 5.04 -10.37 -10.68
N SER A 543 5.55 -11.37 -9.99
CA SER A 543 4.80 -12.56 -9.58
C SER A 543 3.69 -12.29 -8.53
N MET A 544 3.58 -11.09 -8.01
CA MET A 544 2.58 -10.70 -7.03
C MET A 544 1.35 -10.03 -7.66
N HIS A 545 1.36 -9.75 -8.98
CA HIS A 545 0.25 -9.09 -9.66
C HIS A 545 -0.69 -10.14 -10.29
N TYR A 546 -1.85 -10.30 -9.68
CA TYR A 546 -2.86 -11.27 -10.06
C TYR A 546 -3.95 -10.61 -10.90
N TYR A 547 -4.26 -11.19 -12.06
CA TYR A 547 -5.43 -10.82 -12.87
C TYR A 547 -6.65 -11.71 -12.58
N ASP A 548 -6.43 -12.85 -11.96
CA ASP A 548 -7.47 -13.80 -11.53
C ASP A 548 -7.05 -14.39 -10.18
N VAL A 549 -7.41 -13.67 -9.14
CA VAL A 549 -7.05 -14.01 -7.76
C VAL A 549 -7.62 -15.36 -7.34
N GLU A 550 -8.85 -15.66 -7.79
CA GLU A 550 -9.60 -16.86 -7.39
C GLU A 550 -8.96 -18.15 -7.90
N ASN A 551 -8.31 -18.09 -9.06
CA ASN A 551 -7.68 -19.24 -9.70
C ASN A 551 -6.14 -19.16 -9.67
N GLY A 552 -5.56 -18.20 -8.95
CA GLY A 552 -4.12 -18.02 -8.85
C GLY A 552 -3.49 -17.51 -10.14
N GLY A 553 -4.27 -16.82 -10.98
CA GLY A 553 -3.82 -16.30 -12.28
C GLY A 553 -2.90 -15.09 -12.13
N VAL A 554 -1.60 -15.28 -12.28
CA VAL A 554 -0.59 -14.23 -12.23
C VAL A 554 -0.38 -13.65 -13.62
N TYR A 555 -0.48 -12.31 -13.75
CA TYR A 555 -0.31 -11.63 -15.04
C TYR A 555 1.04 -11.97 -15.72
N ARG A 556 2.15 -11.93 -14.99
CA ARG A 556 3.49 -12.20 -15.55
C ARG A 556 3.66 -13.62 -16.11
N ASN A 557 2.78 -14.55 -15.72
CA ASN A 557 2.80 -15.92 -16.22
C ASN A 557 2.03 -16.09 -17.53
N THR A 558 1.26 -15.09 -17.97
CA THR A 558 0.47 -15.14 -19.21
C THR A 558 1.35 -15.02 -20.45
N ASP A 559 0.89 -15.56 -21.56
CA ASP A 559 1.57 -15.44 -22.84
C ASP A 559 1.63 -13.97 -23.32
N TYR A 560 0.59 -13.18 -23.01
CA TYR A 560 0.56 -11.74 -23.28
C TYR A 560 1.76 -11.02 -22.63
N ALA A 561 1.94 -11.21 -21.34
CA ALA A 561 3.01 -10.54 -20.60
C ALA A 561 4.42 -11.01 -21.02
N LYS A 562 4.58 -12.32 -21.32
CA LYS A 562 5.86 -12.85 -21.80
C LYS A 562 6.21 -12.31 -23.18
N GLN A 563 5.22 -12.25 -24.10
CA GLN A 563 5.40 -11.69 -25.42
C GLN A 563 5.83 -10.22 -25.36
N VAL A 564 5.20 -9.40 -24.51
CA VAL A 564 5.59 -7.99 -24.29
C VAL A 564 7.06 -7.89 -23.92
N ILE A 565 7.54 -8.70 -23.00
CA ILE A 565 8.95 -8.65 -22.59
C ILE A 565 9.88 -9.07 -23.74
N CYS A 566 9.56 -10.12 -24.47
CA CYS A 566 10.32 -10.52 -25.64
C CYS A 566 10.40 -9.39 -26.68
N ASP A 567 9.26 -8.75 -26.98
CA ASP A 567 9.19 -7.64 -27.95
C ASP A 567 10.03 -6.45 -27.52
N VAL A 568 9.88 -6.00 -26.24
CA VAL A 568 10.59 -4.81 -25.72
C VAL A 568 12.10 -5.00 -25.76
N TYR A 569 12.58 -6.21 -25.43
CA TYR A 569 14.01 -6.51 -25.41
C TYR A 569 14.54 -7.14 -26.69
N GLY A 570 13.70 -7.25 -27.72
CA GLY A 570 14.11 -7.64 -29.07
C GLY A 570 14.48 -9.12 -29.19
N VAL A 571 13.81 -10.01 -28.42
CA VAL A 571 13.99 -11.47 -28.52
C VAL A 571 13.06 -12.02 -29.59
N ASP A 572 13.60 -12.65 -30.61
CA ASP A 572 12.83 -13.32 -31.68
C ASP A 572 12.30 -14.65 -31.15
N VAL A 573 11.03 -14.67 -30.79
CA VAL A 573 10.35 -15.87 -30.25
C VAL A 573 10.42 -17.04 -31.21
N SER A 574 10.44 -16.81 -32.53
CA SER A 574 10.50 -17.86 -33.54
C SER A 574 11.83 -18.65 -33.53
N ALA A 575 12.86 -18.13 -32.89
CA ALA A 575 14.15 -18.78 -32.74
C ALA A 575 14.19 -19.82 -31.60
N PHE A 576 13.11 -19.94 -30.80
CA PHE A 576 13.02 -20.83 -29.62
C PHE A 576 11.92 -21.89 -29.81
N ALA A 577 11.97 -22.96 -29.02
CA ALA A 577 10.96 -24.00 -29.08
C ALA A 577 9.62 -23.59 -28.44
N SER A 578 9.63 -22.59 -27.54
CA SER A 578 8.43 -22.06 -26.92
C SER A 578 8.63 -20.59 -26.49
N LEU A 579 7.53 -19.88 -26.24
CA LEU A 579 7.53 -18.54 -25.67
C LEU A 579 8.20 -18.50 -24.29
N ASP A 580 8.04 -19.56 -23.47
CA ASP A 580 8.70 -19.69 -22.19
C ASP A 580 10.22 -19.72 -22.31
N GLU A 581 10.75 -20.45 -23.29
CA GLU A 581 12.20 -20.49 -23.56
C GLU A 581 12.70 -19.14 -24.06
N ALA A 582 11.95 -18.48 -24.94
CA ALA A 582 12.29 -17.13 -25.42
C ALA A 582 12.28 -16.11 -24.25
N TYR A 583 11.24 -16.12 -23.44
CA TYR A 583 11.14 -15.26 -22.25
C TYR A 583 12.29 -15.51 -21.27
N ALA A 584 12.60 -16.78 -20.96
CA ALA A 584 13.71 -17.14 -20.08
C ALA A 584 15.09 -16.71 -20.61
N SER A 585 15.23 -16.47 -21.91
CA SER A 585 16.46 -15.99 -22.54
C SER A 585 16.68 -14.48 -22.43
N VAL A 586 15.66 -13.73 -22.01
CA VAL A 586 15.73 -12.27 -21.90
C VAL A 586 16.76 -11.88 -20.84
N THR A 587 17.74 -11.09 -21.23
CA THR A 587 18.74 -10.49 -20.32
C THR A 587 18.54 -9.00 -20.13
N GLY A 588 17.90 -8.34 -21.10
CA GLY A 588 17.77 -6.88 -21.16
C GLY A 588 19.10 -6.15 -21.34
N TYR A 589 20.18 -6.88 -21.60
CA TYR A 589 21.54 -6.34 -21.76
C TYR A 589 22.06 -6.55 -23.17
N ASN A 590 22.42 -5.46 -23.83
CA ASN A 590 23.06 -5.47 -25.15
C ASN A 590 23.93 -4.22 -25.33
N LEU A 591 25.16 -4.28 -24.83
CA LEU A 591 26.06 -3.14 -24.82
C LEU A 591 26.39 -2.63 -26.22
N GLU A 592 26.52 -3.50 -27.23
CA GLU A 592 26.86 -3.10 -28.60
C GLU A 592 25.72 -2.32 -29.25
N LEU A 593 24.48 -2.78 -29.09
CA LEU A 593 23.30 -2.05 -29.55
C LEU A 593 23.12 -0.74 -28.76
N ALA A 594 23.36 -0.76 -27.46
CA ALA A 594 23.29 0.42 -26.62
C ALA A 594 24.27 1.51 -27.08
N LYS A 595 25.50 1.18 -27.44
CA LYS A 595 26.48 2.11 -27.99
C LYS A 595 26.02 2.71 -29.32
N GLN A 596 25.42 1.90 -30.19
CA GLN A 596 24.88 2.38 -31.49
C GLN A 596 23.74 3.37 -31.26
N LEU A 597 22.81 3.08 -30.34
CA LEU A 597 21.69 3.95 -30.00
C LEU A 597 22.16 5.25 -29.34
N LEU A 598 23.12 5.18 -28.43
CA LEU A 598 23.73 6.35 -27.81
C LEU A 598 24.35 7.26 -28.84
N GLU A 599 25.16 6.71 -29.77
CA GLU A 599 25.79 7.49 -30.82
C GLU A 599 24.76 8.13 -31.77
N LYS A 600 23.71 7.36 -32.13
CA LYS A 600 22.59 7.87 -32.93
C LYS A 600 21.91 9.06 -32.27
N ALA A 601 21.51 8.91 -30.99
CA ALA A 601 20.87 9.96 -30.21
C ALA A 601 21.78 11.20 -30.06
N TYR A 602 23.06 10.99 -29.83
CA TYR A 602 24.05 12.07 -29.74
C TYR A 602 24.17 12.86 -31.07
N GLN A 603 24.23 12.19 -32.23
CA GLN A 603 24.29 12.84 -33.53
C GLN A 603 22.99 13.59 -33.88
N GLU A 604 21.86 13.06 -33.47
CA GLU A 604 20.56 13.71 -33.59
C GLU A 604 20.49 14.97 -32.71
N ALA A 605 20.89 14.89 -31.45
CA ALA A 605 20.95 16.02 -30.52
C ALA A 605 21.90 17.12 -30.98
N LEU A 606 23.05 16.76 -31.57
CA LEU A 606 23.97 17.73 -32.23
C LEU A 606 23.32 18.42 -33.41
N THR A 607 22.58 17.67 -34.23
CA THR A 607 21.93 18.21 -35.44
C THR A 607 20.81 19.19 -35.08
N ASN A 608 20.07 18.87 -33.99
CA ASN A 608 18.98 19.71 -33.46
C ASN A 608 19.52 20.94 -32.70
N GLY A 609 20.80 20.92 -32.30
CA GLY A 609 21.41 21.98 -31.50
C GLY A 609 21.13 21.88 -30.00
N ASP A 610 20.61 20.74 -29.56
CA ASP A 610 20.29 20.48 -28.14
C ASP A 610 21.53 20.13 -27.30
N ILE A 611 22.61 19.73 -27.96
CA ILE A 611 23.92 19.47 -27.36
C ILE A 611 25.04 19.99 -28.26
N SER A 612 26.18 20.38 -27.68
CA SER A 612 27.37 20.75 -28.44
C SER A 612 28.44 19.66 -28.41
N ALA A 613 29.38 19.71 -29.36
CA ALA A 613 30.48 18.74 -29.45
C ALA A 613 31.44 18.78 -28.27
N THR A 614 31.36 19.79 -27.41
CA THR A 614 32.23 19.98 -26.23
C THR A 614 31.52 19.73 -24.91
N ASP A 615 30.18 19.56 -24.95
CA ASP A 615 29.39 19.37 -23.74
C ASP A 615 29.71 18.05 -23.04
N LYS A 616 29.71 18.07 -21.73
CA LYS A 616 29.68 16.90 -20.87
C LYS A 616 28.25 16.55 -20.55
N VAL A 617 27.99 15.27 -20.38
CA VAL A 617 26.73 14.74 -19.92
C VAL A 617 26.95 14.23 -18.50
N VAL A 618 26.51 14.99 -17.52
CA VAL A 618 26.63 14.65 -16.10
C VAL A 618 25.23 14.61 -15.51
N PHE A 619 24.78 13.41 -15.13
CA PHE A 619 23.47 13.25 -14.50
C PHE A 619 23.58 13.14 -12.99
N THR A 620 22.71 13.83 -12.29
CA THR A 620 22.55 13.73 -10.84
C THR A 620 21.62 12.56 -10.51
N VAL A 621 22.14 11.61 -9.74
CA VAL A 621 21.34 10.53 -9.14
C VAL A 621 20.94 10.99 -7.75
N GLY A 622 19.64 11.21 -7.54
CA GLY A 622 19.10 11.65 -6.26
C GLY A 622 18.61 10.48 -5.40
N ALA A 623 18.83 10.59 -4.08
CA ALA A 623 18.32 9.64 -3.10
C ALA A 623 17.92 10.35 -1.80
N ALA A 624 17.08 9.69 -0.99
CA ALA A 624 16.63 10.21 0.29
C ALA A 624 17.74 10.31 1.32
N GLU A 625 18.63 9.33 1.35
CA GLU A 625 19.76 9.24 2.30
C GLU A 625 20.88 8.38 1.74
N GLU A 626 22.10 8.59 2.27
CA GLU A 626 23.25 7.79 1.90
C GLU A 626 23.28 6.48 2.69
N THR A 627 23.04 5.36 1.99
CA THR A 627 23.11 4.00 2.55
C THR A 627 24.10 3.14 1.79
N ILE A 628 24.46 1.98 2.36
CA ILE A 628 25.29 0.98 1.67
C ILE A 628 24.61 0.53 0.36
N ALA A 629 23.30 0.37 0.36
CA ALA A 629 22.55 -0.05 -0.81
C ALA A 629 22.57 1.03 -1.89
N VAL A 630 22.29 2.30 -1.54
CA VAL A 630 22.33 3.44 -2.45
C VAL A 630 23.71 3.59 -3.07
N ASN A 631 24.79 3.53 -2.27
CA ASN A 631 26.16 3.63 -2.78
C ASN A 631 26.50 2.49 -3.76
N ARG A 632 26.09 1.25 -3.48
CA ARG A 632 26.31 0.11 -4.39
C ARG A 632 25.54 0.29 -5.72
N GLN A 633 24.31 0.72 -5.67
CA GLN A 633 23.48 0.99 -6.84
C GLN A 633 24.08 2.12 -7.68
N PHE A 634 24.44 3.22 -7.05
CA PHE A 634 25.08 4.35 -7.72
C PHE A 634 26.38 3.95 -8.43
N GLU A 635 27.31 3.30 -7.73
CA GLU A 635 28.58 2.88 -8.30
C GLU A 635 28.39 1.89 -9.47
N TYR A 636 27.39 1.00 -9.37
CA TYR A 636 27.06 0.10 -10.47
C TYR A 636 26.58 0.86 -11.69
N LEU A 637 25.60 1.74 -11.54
CA LEU A 637 25.05 2.53 -12.64
C LEU A 637 26.10 3.44 -13.27
N LYS A 638 26.92 4.10 -12.46
CA LYS A 638 28.02 4.93 -12.94
C LYS A 638 29.00 4.15 -13.81
N ASN A 639 29.46 3.00 -13.33
CA ASN A 639 30.37 2.14 -14.10
C ASN A 639 29.71 1.63 -15.40
N ALA A 640 28.43 1.24 -15.36
CA ALA A 640 27.71 0.77 -16.55
C ALA A 640 27.58 1.88 -17.63
N PHE A 641 27.29 3.11 -17.22
CA PHE A 641 27.14 4.23 -18.18
C PHE A 641 28.49 4.78 -18.67
N GLU A 642 29.52 4.74 -17.85
CA GLU A 642 30.88 5.05 -18.30
C GLU A 642 31.39 3.99 -19.30
N GLU A 643 31.07 2.70 -19.10
CA GLU A 643 31.37 1.63 -20.07
C GLU A 643 30.57 1.76 -21.36
N LEU A 644 29.30 2.15 -21.27
CA LEU A 644 28.46 2.47 -22.42
C LEU A 644 29.09 3.57 -23.27
N ALA A 645 29.65 4.61 -22.66
CA ALA A 645 30.26 5.73 -23.37
C ALA A 645 31.57 5.38 -24.09
N LYS A 646 32.28 4.32 -23.69
CA LYS A 646 33.56 3.93 -24.28
C LYS A 646 33.44 3.60 -25.77
N GLY A 647 34.29 4.21 -26.58
CA GLY A 647 34.29 4.07 -28.04
C GLY A 647 33.18 4.84 -28.74
N THR A 648 32.43 5.69 -28.04
CA THR A 648 31.43 6.60 -28.60
C THR A 648 31.88 8.06 -28.53
N SER A 649 31.08 8.96 -29.11
CA SER A 649 31.33 10.39 -29.00
C SER A 649 31.25 10.97 -27.58
N LEU A 650 30.67 10.24 -26.63
CA LEU A 650 30.59 10.63 -25.21
C LEU A 650 31.66 9.98 -24.33
N GLU A 651 32.66 9.30 -24.90
CA GLU A 651 33.77 8.72 -24.10
C GLU A 651 34.47 9.78 -23.25
N GLY A 652 34.53 9.50 -21.93
CA GLY A 652 35.06 10.41 -20.92
C GLY A 652 34.23 11.65 -20.64
N ARG A 653 33.04 11.76 -21.25
CA ARG A 653 32.12 12.89 -21.08
C ARG A 653 30.76 12.53 -20.46
N LEU A 654 30.41 11.24 -20.40
CA LEU A 654 29.23 10.75 -19.72
C LEU A 654 29.62 10.22 -18.35
N THR A 655 29.01 10.73 -17.28
CA THR A 655 29.20 10.24 -15.90
C THR A 655 28.00 10.57 -15.02
N LEU A 656 28.00 10.04 -13.82
CA LEU A 656 26.96 10.27 -12.78
C LEU A 656 27.57 10.91 -11.53
N GLU A 657 26.76 11.74 -10.86
CA GLU A 657 27.04 12.30 -9.52
C GLU A 657 25.92 11.91 -8.58
N LEU A 658 26.24 11.55 -7.33
CA LEU A 658 25.26 11.18 -6.30
C LEU A 658 24.95 12.39 -5.42
N ASP A 659 23.66 12.64 -5.21
CA ASP A 659 23.16 13.63 -4.24
C ASP A 659 22.12 12.98 -3.32
N CYS A 660 22.41 12.96 -2.02
CA CYS A 660 21.54 12.39 -0.99
C CYS A 660 20.93 13.48 -0.08
N SER A 661 20.89 14.74 -0.55
CA SER A 661 20.40 15.87 0.25
C SER A 661 18.87 16.03 0.25
N PHE A 662 18.14 15.27 -0.58
CA PHE A 662 16.70 15.42 -0.79
C PHE A 662 15.84 14.96 0.39
N GLY A 663 16.33 14.06 1.26
CA GLY A 663 15.57 13.55 2.40
C GLY A 663 14.23 12.92 1.98
N SER A 664 13.19 13.15 2.77
CA SER A 664 11.85 12.63 2.48
C SER A 664 11.20 13.19 1.20
N LYS A 665 11.73 14.29 0.66
CA LYS A 665 11.20 14.97 -0.54
C LYS A 665 11.76 14.39 -1.85
N TRP A 666 12.61 13.38 -1.81
CA TRP A 666 13.30 12.86 -3.01
C TRP A 666 12.34 12.57 -4.18
N ALA A 667 11.18 11.97 -3.94
CA ALA A 667 10.21 11.66 -4.99
C ALA A 667 9.52 12.92 -5.54
N THR A 668 9.10 13.83 -4.66
CA THR A 668 8.46 15.09 -5.03
C THR A 668 9.43 15.98 -5.81
N ASP A 669 10.68 16.09 -5.34
CA ASP A 669 11.73 16.88 -6.01
C ASP A 669 12.10 16.29 -7.37
N PHE A 670 12.08 14.95 -7.53
CA PHE A 670 12.26 14.32 -8.84
C PHE A 670 11.14 14.68 -9.80
N ARG A 671 9.87 14.58 -9.37
CA ARG A 671 8.71 14.97 -10.19
C ARG A 671 8.75 16.44 -10.58
N ALA A 672 9.23 17.31 -9.69
CA ALA A 672 9.43 18.73 -9.95
C ALA A 672 10.64 19.03 -10.87
N GLY A 673 11.41 18.03 -11.25
CA GLY A 673 12.55 18.20 -12.15
C GLY A 673 13.85 18.62 -11.48
N ALA A 674 14.00 18.50 -10.14
CA ALA A 674 15.17 18.98 -9.42
C ALA A 674 16.44 18.17 -9.72
N TYR A 675 16.34 16.93 -10.17
CA TYR A 675 17.48 16.08 -10.53
C TYR A 675 17.12 15.08 -11.64
N ASP A 676 18.08 14.27 -12.11
CA ASP A 676 17.99 13.60 -13.41
C ASP A 676 17.57 12.14 -13.35
N ILE A 677 17.99 11.43 -12.31
CA ILE A 677 17.82 9.99 -12.18
C ILE A 677 17.49 9.65 -10.73
N CYS A 678 16.54 8.77 -10.50
CA CYS A 678 16.37 8.11 -9.21
C CYS A 678 16.05 6.62 -9.38
N THR A 679 16.21 5.86 -8.30
CA THR A 679 15.68 4.50 -8.20
C THR A 679 14.38 4.58 -7.42
N GLY A 680 13.30 4.08 -8.00
CA GLY A 680 11.97 4.14 -7.40
C GLY A 680 11.08 3.06 -7.95
N GLY A 681 9.84 3.03 -7.50
CA GLY A 681 8.82 2.10 -7.96
C GLY A 681 7.56 2.27 -7.15
N TRP A 682 6.54 1.49 -7.48
CA TRP A 682 5.25 1.52 -6.85
C TRP A 682 4.91 0.18 -6.21
N THR A 683 4.07 0.23 -5.18
CA THR A 683 3.43 -0.91 -4.53
C THR A 683 1.93 -0.69 -4.53
N GLY A 684 1.16 -1.75 -4.30
CA GLY A 684 -0.30 -1.69 -4.24
C GLY A 684 -0.96 -2.24 -5.50
N ALA A 685 -2.29 -2.34 -5.45
CA ALA A 685 -3.14 -2.89 -6.51
C ALA A 685 -2.65 -4.23 -7.10
N ALA A 686 -1.97 -5.05 -6.29
CA ALA A 686 -1.45 -6.36 -6.71
C ALA A 686 -2.55 -7.33 -7.20
N TRP A 687 -3.79 -7.08 -6.80
CA TRP A 687 -4.97 -7.86 -7.19
C TRP A 687 -5.67 -7.36 -8.44
N ASP A 688 -5.26 -6.22 -8.97
CA ASP A 688 -5.78 -5.63 -10.21
C ASP A 688 -4.66 -4.94 -10.99
N PRO A 689 -3.97 -5.69 -11.90
CA PRO A 689 -2.95 -5.11 -12.78
C PRO A 689 -3.49 -3.98 -13.67
N GLY A 690 -4.77 -4.04 -14.06
CA GLY A 690 -5.39 -2.99 -14.86
C GLY A 690 -5.47 -1.67 -14.09
N TYR A 691 -5.85 -1.70 -12.83
CA TYR A 691 -5.87 -0.52 -11.97
C TYR A 691 -4.45 -0.04 -11.63
N PHE A 692 -3.49 -0.94 -11.43
CA PHE A 692 -2.10 -0.58 -11.11
C PHE A 692 -1.41 0.28 -12.19
N LEU A 693 -1.88 0.22 -13.43
CA LEU A 693 -1.38 1.08 -14.51
C LEU A 693 -1.54 2.57 -14.21
N LEU A 694 -2.43 2.95 -13.29
CA LEU A 694 -2.58 4.33 -12.78
C LEU A 694 -1.24 4.93 -12.35
N ALA A 695 -0.40 4.14 -11.68
CA ALA A 695 0.90 4.57 -11.19
C ALA A 695 1.87 5.04 -12.30
N TYR A 696 1.62 4.64 -13.54
CA TYR A 696 2.47 4.94 -14.68
C TYR A 696 1.81 5.83 -15.73
N LEU A 697 0.49 5.95 -15.73
CA LEU A 697 -0.27 6.65 -16.78
C LEU A 697 -0.96 7.92 -16.28
N SER A 698 -1.29 8.01 -14.98
CA SER A 698 -1.90 9.22 -14.42
C SER A 698 -0.85 10.27 -14.05
N PRO A 699 -1.04 11.52 -14.44
CA PRO A 699 -0.18 12.64 -14.05
C PRO A 699 0.03 12.77 -12.54
N ASP A 700 -0.95 12.37 -11.73
CA ASP A 700 -0.90 12.50 -10.27
C ASP A 700 0.07 11.51 -9.60
N TYR A 701 0.30 10.36 -10.24
CA TYR A 701 1.09 9.26 -9.66
C TYR A 701 2.43 9.04 -10.36
N MET A 702 2.50 9.16 -11.70
CA MET A 702 3.71 8.84 -12.45
C MET A 702 4.91 9.69 -12.04
N TYR A 703 6.09 9.12 -12.10
CA TYR A 703 7.34 9.86 -11.83
C TYR A 703 7.69 10.85 -12.94
N SER A 704 7.36 10.53 -14.17
CA SER A 704 7.78 11.29 -15.35
C SER A 704 6.73 12.30 -15.79
N GLN A 705 6.67 13.42 -15.10
CA GLN A 705 5.66 14.48 -15.32
C GLN A 705 5.71 15.13 -16.72
N GLY A 706 6.82 15.04 -17.42
CA GLY A 706 6.93 15.52 -18.82
C GLY A 706 6.40 14.51 -19.84
N TRP A 707 5.85 13.40 -19.46
CA TRP A 707 5.24 12.40 -20.34
C TRP A 707 3.73 12.64 -20.42
N GLU A 708 3.27 13.12 -21.58
CA GLU A 708 1.89 13.54 -21.80
C GLU A 708 1.02 12.33 -22.24
N THR A 709 0.59 11.50 -21.31
CA THR A 709 -0.18 10.27 -21.55
C THR A 709 -1.57 10.51 -22.15
N ASP A 710 -2.08 11.72 -22.05
CA ASP A 710 -3.29 12.21 -22.72
C ASP A 710 -3.07 12.50 -24.23
N LYS A 711 -1.82 12.67 -24.66
CA LYS A 711 -1.44 12.93 -26.05
C LYS A 711 -0.74 11.76 -26.75
N GLU A 712 -0.19 10.84 -26.00
CA GLU A 712 0.44 9.63 -26.54
C GLU A 712 -0.64 8.65 -27.00
N MET A 713 -0.73 8.48 -28.34
CA MET A 713 -1.78 7.69 -28.98
C MET A 713 -1.35 6.24 -29.19
N LEU A 714 -2.24 5.33 -28.85
CA LEU A 714 -2.08 3.89 -29.07
C LEU A 714 -3.21 3.37 -29.95
N THR A 715 -2.84 2.65 -31.02
CA THR A 715 -3.81 2.07 -31.96
C THR A 715 -3.71 0.56 -31.93
N PHE A 716 -4.77 -0.14 -31.59
CA PHE A 716 -4.88 -1.59 -31.72
C PHE A 716 -6.33 -2.06 -31.65
N ASN A 717 -6.55 -3.31 -32.05
CA ASN A 717 -7.83 -3.99 -31.93
C ASN A 717 -7.82 -4.88 -30.66
N PRO A 718 -8.56 -4.52 -29.59
CA PRO A 718 -8.57 -5.27 -28.35
C PRO A 718 -9.31 -6.62 -28.47
N TYR A 719 -10.13 -6.79 -29.50
CA TYR A 719 -10.89 -8.04 -29.74
C TYR A 719 -10.05 -9.12 -30.45
N GLY A 720 -8.91 -8.76 -31.03
CA GLY A 720 -8.03 -9.69 -31.71
C GLY A 720 -8.64 -10.33 -32.97
N ASP A 721 -9.73 -9.77 -33.50
CA ASP A 721 -10.38 -10.20 -34.73
C ASP A 721 -9.96 -9.35 -35.95
N ASP A 722 -10.36 -9.74 -37.15
CA ASP A 722 -10.04 -9.01 -38.40
C ASP A 722 -11.02 -7.87 -38.71
N ASN A 723 -11.89 -7.47 -37.75
CA ASN A 723 -12.85 -6.41 -37.96
C ASN A 723 -12.21 -5.03 -37.80
N PRO A 724 -12.10 -4.24 -38.89
CA PRO A 724 -11.49 -2.90 -38.82
C PRO A 724 -12.28 -1.92 -37.94
N ASP A 725 -13.56 -2.16 -37.69
CA ASP A 725 -14.39 -1.33 -36.81
C ASP A 725 -14.05 -1.53 -35.32
N HIS A 726 -13.24 -2.57 -35.00
CA HIS A 726 -12.73 -2.84 -33.66
C HIS A 726 -11.31 -2.32 -33.43
N GLU A 727 -10.70 -1.66 -34.42
CA GLU A 727 -9.43 -0.97 -34.24
C GLU A 727 -9.69 0.45 -33.72
N TYR A 728 -9.21 0.72 -32.50
CA TYR A 728 -9.38 2.01 -31.85
C TYR A 728 -8.03 2.73 -31.74
N THR A 729 -8.08 4.05 -31.93
CA THR A 729 -6.94 4.95 -31.65
C THR A 729 -7.36 5.85 -30.50
N MET A 730 -6.78 5.63 -29.34
CA MET A 730 -7.05 6.38 -28.11
C MET A 730 -5.73 6.82 -27.46
N SER A 731 -5.78 7.84 -26.62
CA SER A 731 -4.65 8.15 -25.76
C SER A 731 -4.41 7.04 -24.73
N LEU A 732 -3.19 6.97 -24.15
CA LEU A 732 -2.87 5.94 -23.17
C LEU A 732 -3.79 6.03 -21.94
N ILE A 733 -4.09 7.25 -21.50
CA ILE A 733 -4.99 7.43 -20.36
C ILE A 733 -6.44 7.05 -20.69
N GLU A 734 -6.92 7.27 -21.92
CA GLU A 734 -8.25 6.86 -22.34
C GLU A 734 -8.37 5.34 -22.42
N TRP A 735 -7.34 4.63 -22.92
CA TRP A 735 -7.28 3.17 -22.83
C TRP A 735 -7.35 2.67 -21.38
N TYR A 736 -6.63 3.34 -20.46
CA TYR A 736 -6.69 3.04 -19.04
C TYR A 736 -8.10 3.27 -18.48
N ASN A 737 -8.74 4.38 -18.81
CA ASN A 737 -10.08 4.72 -18.33
C ASN A 737 -11.13 3.70 -18.81
N CYS A 738 -11.09 3.31 -20.08
CA CYS A 738 -11.97 2.25 -20.60
C CYS A 738 -11.71 0.90 -19.90
N LEU A 739 -10.44 0.52 -19.69
CA LEU A 739 -10.05 -0.73 -19.02
C LEU A 739 -10.59 -0.82 -17.59
N ASN A 740 -10.77 0.30 -16.92
CA ASN A 740 -11.23 0.37 -15.53
C ASN A 740 -12.68 0.86 -15.37
N GLY A 741 -13.42 1.05 -16.49
CA GLY A 741 -14.83 1.44 -16.47
C GLY A 741 -15.08 2.86 -15.95
N ILE A 742 -14.06 3.74 -16.07
CA ILE A 742 -14.11 5.15 -15.63
C ILE A 742 -14.02 6.14 -16.79
N SER A 743 -14.20 5.66 -18.04
CA SER A 743 -14.19 6.55 -19.21
C SER A 743 -15.43 7.44 -19.18
N GLU A 744 -15.22 8.76 -19.30
CA GLU A 744 -16.25 9.78 -19.47
C GLU A 744 -16.35 10.25 -20.93
N SER A 745 -15.63 9.61 -21.83
CA SER A 745 -15.57 9.96 -23.24
C SER A 745 -16.87 9.60 -23.97
N GLU A 746 -17.52 10.56 -24.61
CA GLU A 746 -18.66 10.31 -25.52
C GLU A 746 -18.25 9.46 -26.75
N GLN A 747 -17.00 9.54 -27.15
CA GLN A 747 -16.46 8.81 -28.31
C GLN A 747 -16.11 7.36 -27.97
N PHE A 748 -15.64 7.10 -26.73
CA PHE A 748 -15.19 5.81 -26.26
C PHE A 748 -15.87 5.43 -24.92
N PRO A 749 -17.22 5.29 -24.90
CA PRO A 749 -17.99 5.03 -23.68
C PRO A 749 -17.91 3.55 -23.27
N PHE A 750 -16.68 3.00 -23.21
CA PHE A 750 -16.46 1.59 -22.96
C PHE A 750 -16.24 1.33 -21.47
N ASP A 751 -16.92 0.32 -20.97
CA ASP A 751 -16.65 -0.29 -19.68
C ASP A 751 -16.02 -1.68 -19.91
N TRP A 752 -14.71 -1.76 -19.73
CA TRP A 752 -13.92 -2.99 -19.83
C TRP A 752 -13.35 -3.39 -18.46
N SER A 753 -14.01 -2.98 -17.39
CA SER A 753 -13.60 -3.28 -16.03
C SER A 753 -13.70 -4.77 -15.69
N GLU A 754 -13.15 -5.15 -14.55
CA GLU A 754 -13.22 -6.51 -14.03
C GLU A 754 -14.68 -6.95 -13.87
N GLY A 755 -15.03 -8.06 -14.49
CA GLY A 755 -16.40 -8.60 -14.50
C GLY A 755 -17.31 -8.04 -15.59
N ALA A 756 -16.99 -6.90 -16.24
CA ALA A 756 -17.74 -6.39 -17.38
C ALA A 756 -17.37 -7.10 -18.69
N VAL A 757 -16.13 -7.58 -18.79
CA VAL A 757 -15.61 -8.36 -19.93
C VAL A 757 -14.78 -9.55 -19.43
N GLU A 758 -14.48 -10.48 -20.35
CA GLU A 758 -13.64 -11.64 -20.04
C GLU A 758 -12.19 -11.23 -19.71
N ASN A 759 -11.54 -11.96 -18.79
CA ASN A 759 -10.17 -11.70 -18.38
C ASN A 759 -9.19 -11.68 -19.56
N ASP A 760 -9.34 -12.58 -20.54
CA ASP A 760 -8.45 -12.64 -21.70
C ASP A 760 -8.47 -11.35 -22.54
N PHE A 761 -9.64 -10.74 -22.68
CA PHE A 761 -9.79 -9.43 -23.33
C PHE A 761 -9.02 -8.33 -22.57
N ARG A 762 -9.18 -8.27 -21.25
CA ARG A 762 -8.46 -7.29 -20.41
C ARG A 762 -6.95 -7.48 -20.46
N LEU A 763 -6.47 -8.74 -20.45
CA LEU A 763 -5.05 -9.08 -20.54
C LEU A 763 -4.40 -8.52 -21.81
N GLY A 764 -5.11 -8.55 -22.94
CA GLY A 764 -4.65 -7.97 -24.19
C GLY A 764 -4.40 -6.46 -24.07
N ILE A 765 -5.32 -5.72 -23.43
CA ILE A 765 -5.19 -4.27 -23.22
C ILE A 765 -4.05 -3.97 -22.23
N ILE A 766 -4.01 -4.65 -21.09
CA ILE A 766 -2.96 -4.50 -20.08
C ILE A 766 -1.58 -4.69 -20.70
N ALA A 767 -1.43 -5.71 -21.57
CA ALA A 767 -0.17 -6.00 -22.25
C ALA A 767 0.27 -4.87 -23.20
N GLN A 768 -0.66 -4.28 -23.97
CA GLN A 768 -0.34 -3.17 -24.86
C GLN A 768 0.04 -1.91 -24.07
N LEU A 769 -0.63 -1.63 -22.97
CA LEU A 769 -0.28 -0.51 -22.11
C LEU A 769 1.07 -0.73 -21.42
N GLU A 770 1.34 -1.93 -20.88
CA GLU A 770 2.67 -2.27 -20.36
C GLU A 770 3.77 -2.07 -21.41
N LYS A 771 3.52 -2.54 -22.65
CA LYS A 771 4.46 -2.35 -23.76
C LYS A 771 4.74 -0.88 -24.04
N ALA A 772 3.70 -0.04 -24.07
CA ALA A 772 3.83 1.40 -24.27
C ALA A 772 4.68 2.04 -23.17
N ILE A 773 4.41 1.73 -21.90
CA ILE A 773 5.18 2.22 -20.75
C ILE A 773 6.66 1.82 -20.85
N LEU A 774 6.93 0.56 -21.15
CA LEU A 774 8.30 0.04 -21.23
C LEU A 774 9.09 0.62 -22.41
N THR A 775 8.43 0.86 -23.54
CA THR A 775 9.08 1.41 -24.76
C THR A 775 9.28 2.92 -24.72
N ALA A 776 8.60 3.63 -23.82
CA ALA A 776 8.87 5.05 -23.54
C ALA A 776 10.21 5.27 -22.82
N TYR A 777 10.69 4.27 -22.07
CA TYR A 777 11.94 4.28 -21.30
C TYR A 777 12.08 5.42 -20.29
N TYR A 778 11.00 6.00 -19.82
CA TYR A 778 11.02 6.90 -18.65
C TYR A 778 11.18 6.13 -17.37
N THR A 779 10.55 4.95 -17.30
CA THR A 779 10.69 3.95 -16.25
C THR A 779 11.39 2.73 -16.81
N VAL A 780 12.53 2.35 -16.24
CA VAL A 780 13.33 1.21 -16.65
C VAL A 780 13.37 0.17 -15.52
N PRO A 781 12.58 -0.91 -15.58
CA PRO A 781 12.61 -1.96 -14.58
C PRO A 781 14.00 -2.58 -14.43
N LEU A 782 14.45 -2.74 -13.19
CA LEU A 782 15.74 -3.32 -12.83
C LEU A 782 15.59 -4.60 -12.02
N GLN A 783 14.62 -4.62 -11.08
CA GLN A 783 14.51 -5.72 -10.11
C GLN A 783 13.07 -5.99 -9.71
N TYR A 784 12.75 -7.26 -9.53
CA TYR A 784 11.61 -7.74 -8.77
C TYR A 784 12.04 -7.93 -7.32
N SER A 785 11.38 -7.22 -6.42
CA SER A 785 11.86 -7.14 -5.04
C SER A 785 11.48 -8.37 -4.22
N PHE A 786 12.47 -8.85 -3.49
CA PHE A 786 12.32 -9.89 -2.48
C PHE A 786 13.05 -9.46 -1.22
N SER A 787 12.54 -9.86 -0.06
CA SER A 787 13.32 -9.90 1.16
C SER A 787 13.80 -11.33 1.42
N ALA A 788 14.89 -11.47 2.12
CA ALA A 788 15.44 -12.77 2.52
C ALA A 788 15.45 -12.88 4.03
N SER A 789 15.16 -14.07 4.53
CA SER A 789 15.25 -14.43 5.94
C SER A 789 15.95 -15.78 6.10
N LEU A 790 16.50 -16.04 7.27
CA LEU A 790 16.98 -17.36 7.67
C LEU A 790 16.01 -17.99 8.66
N LEU A 791 15.75 -19.27 8.48
CA LEU A 791 14.96 -20.09 9.38
C LEU A 791 15.84 -21.08 10.12
N SER A 792 15.65 -21.24 11.44
CA SER A 792 16.43 -22.19 12.23
C SER A 792 16.20 -23.63 11.78
N TYR A 793 17.16 -24.52 12.03
CA TYR A 793 16.97 -25.95 11.78
C TYR A 793 15.95 -26.60 12.73
N LYS A 794 15.51 -25.89 13.76
CA LYS A 794 14.46 -26.34 14.68
C LYS A 794 13.12 -26.50 14.03
N VAL A 795 12.79 -25.58 13.12
CA VAL A 795 11.45 -25.42 12.55
C VAL A 795 11.45 -25.58 11.04
N GLU A 796 10.29 -25.90 10.46
CA GLU A 796 10.06 -25.95 9.02
C GLU A 796 8.78 -25.21 8.67
N TYR A 797 8.85 -24.39 7.63
CA TYR A 797 7.66 -23.87 6.97
C TYR A 797 6.96 -24.95 6.14
N LYS A 798 5.66 -24.78 5.93
CA LYS A 798 4.84 -25.73 5.17
C LYS A 798 5.23 -25.80 3.70
N THR A 799 5.69 -24.70 3.13
CA THR A 799 6.15 -24.57 1.75
C THR A 799 7.41 -23.73 1.67
N LYS A 800 8.19 -23.93 0.61
CA LYS A 800 9.34 -23.04 0.28
C LYS A 800 8.94 -21.94 -0.70
N ASN A 801 7.74 -22.01 -1.26
CA ASN A 801 7.20 -21.03 -2.18
C ASN A 801 6.29 -20.07 -1.43
N TYR A 802 6.53 -18.79 -1.57
CA TYR A 802 5.74 -17.75 -0.94
C TYR A 802 4.34 -17.71 -1.56
N ASN A 803 3.31 -17.81 -0.73
CA ASN A 803 1.93 -17.56 -1.12
C ASN A 803 1.50 -16.17 -0.66
N THR A 804 0.86 -15.43 -1.53
CA THR A 804 0.51 -14.03 -1.30
C THR A 804 -0.40 -13.82 -0.08
N PHE A 805 -1.32 -14.77 0.18
CA PHE A 805 -2.27 -14.65 1.30
C PHE A 805 -1.81 -15.31 2.59
N MET A 806 -0.93 -16.29 2.49
CA MET A 806 -0.54 -17.13 3.63
C MET A 806 0.95 -17.16 3.89
N GLY A 807 1.75 -16.42 3.11
CA GLY A 807 3.20 -16.47 3.21
C GLY A 807 3.70 -17.91 3.04
N TYR A 808 4.45 -18.39 4.00
CA TYR A 808 4.93 -19.80 4.11
C TYR A 808 4.03 -20.66 5.01
N GLY A 809 2.87 -20.13 5.43
CA GLY A 809 1.93 -20.77 6.34
C GLY A 809 2.08 -20.35 7.82
N GLY A 810 3.12 -19.61 8.17
CA GLY A 810 3.34 -19.04 9.51
C GLY A 810 3.26 -20.10 10.63
N ILE A 811 2.96 -19.64 11.83
CA ILE A 811 2.81 -20.50 13.04
C ILE A 811 1.71 -21.56 12.89
N ARG A 812 0.67 -21.25 12.09
CA ARG A 812 -0.44 -22.18 11.86
C ARG A 812 0.03 -23.49 11.22
N TYR A 813 0.88 -23.44 10.22
CA TYR A 813 1.34 -24.60 9.44
C TYR A 813 2.76 -25.04 9.77
N MET A 814 3.46 -24.28 10.64
CA MET A 814 4.82 -24.59 11.05
C MET A 814 4.90 -25.97 11.71
N THR A 815 5.95 -26.71 11.36
CA THR A 815 6.29 -28.00 11.97
C THR A 815 7.66 -27.93 12.63
N TYR A 816 7.95 -28.88 13.50
CA TYR A 816 9.17 -28.90 14.30
C TYR A 816 10.01 -30.15 14.01
N ASN A 817 11.28 -29.94 13.69
CA ASN A 817 12.28 -31.00 13.56
C ASN A 817 12.78 -31.43 14.95
N TYR A 818 12.74 -30.51 15.92
CA TYR A 818 13.22 -30.70 17.30
C TYR A 818 12.22 -30.15 18.30
N ASP A 819 11.94 -30.89 19.36
CA ASP A 819 11.33 -30.30 20.56
C ASP A 819 12.38 -29.45 21.31
N ASP A 820 11.93 -28.68 22.30
CA ASP A 820 12.80 -27.72 23.01
C ASP A 820 14.02 -28.37 23.62
N ALA A 821 13.89 -29.55 24.25
CA ALA A 821 15.00 -30.26 24.88
C ALA A 821 16.00 -30.83 23.84
N ALA A 822 15.49 -31.38 22.76
CA ALA A 822 16.30 -31.90 21.68
C ALA A 822 17.03 -30.76 20.92
N TRP A 823 16.36 -29.59 20.76
CA TRP A 823 16.98 -28.41 20.18
C TRP A 823 18.14 -27.88 20.99
N GLU A 824 17.97 -27.71 22.31
CA GLU A 824 19.04 -27.27 23.21
C GLU A 824 20.29 -28.17 23.12
N ALA A 825 20.08 -29.45 22.91
CA ALA A 825 21.20 -30.42 22.78
C ALA A 825 21.89 -30.37 21.41
N ALA A 826 21.15 -29.96 20.34
CA ALA A 826 21.62 -30.05 18.97
C ALA A 826 22.07 -28.70 18.36
N LYS A 827 21.53 -27.57 18.82
CA LYS A 827 21.64 -26.26 18.17
C LYS A 827 23.06 -25.81 17.87
N SER A 828 24.03 -26.13 18.71
CA SER A 828 25.45 -25.77 18.52
C SER A 828 26.15 -26.54 17.38
N SER A 829 25.50 -27.56 16.81
CA SER A 829 26.06 -28.36 15.71
C SER A 829 25.75 -27.79 14.31
N PHE A 830 24.87 -26.82 14.21
CA PHE A 830 24.41 -26.26 12.94
C PHE A 830 25.20 -25.01 12.55
N SER A 831 25.32 -24.80 11.24
CA SER A 831 25.87 -23.59 10.64
C SER A 831 24.94 -23.14 9.51
N TYR A 832 24.68 -21.84 9.43
CA TYR A 832 23.83 -21.22 8.42
C TYR A 832 24.63 -20.61 7.26
N LYS A 833 25.95 -20.44 7.47
CA LYS A 833 26.85 -19.87 6.47
C LYS A 833 27.27 -20.94 5.47
N LYS A 834 27.17 -20.65 4.17
CA LYS A 834 27.75 -21.48 3.09
C LYS A 834 29.03 -20.91 2.58
#